data_d12e910215a914c5269e0c6fab8ea881
#
_entry.id   d12e910215a914c5269e0c6fab8ea881
#
_cell.length_a   1.000
_cell.length_b   1.000
_cell.length_c   1.000
_cell.angle_alpha   90.00
_cell.angle_beta   90.00
_cell.angle_gamma   90.00
#
_symmetry.space_group_name_H-M   'P 1'
#
loop_
_entity.id
_entity.type
_entity.pdbx_description
1 polymer ?
#
loop_
_entity_poly.entity_id
_entity_poly.type
_entity_poly.pdbx_seq_one_letter_code
_entity_poly.pdbx_strand_id
1 'polypeptide(L)'
;MEKEQDLKKPEYYENRELSWLKFNHRVLNEARDKSIPLLERLKFVSITSSNLDEFFMVRVASLKDMVHANYKKKDIAGMTASEQLEKINERTRELVTLQYNTYNRSLVPLMHQHGIVVMDAFEDLSESQAAFVDRYFEDNVYPVLTPMAVDASRPFPLIRNKTLNIAALLSKKKGKTDKEEIEFATVQVPSVLPRLVHIPSENGNAKTFILLEQVIERNIDKLFLNYDVRCAYPYRVMRNADLSIDEDEAADLLKEIQKQLKMRQWGEVIRLEVEDGIDKKLLNFLKDELKVAEQDIFQINGPIDLTFLMKMYGLEGCDDLRNEPYTPQRVPEIIPGENIFDEIRKGDILLHHPYQTFDPVVDFIRQASVDPDVLAIKQTLYRVSGNSPIIASLAQAAENGKQVSVLVELKARFDEENNIVWAKKLEQAGCHVIYGLVGLKTHSKIALVVRREEDGIRRYVHLGTGNYNDSTAKLYTDCGIFTCDGAIGEDATAVFNMLSGYSEPLSWNELAVAPIWLRTKFTKLIRRETKHAKEGKPAKIIAKMNSLCDPGIIESLYEASAAGVKIQLIVRGICCLKVGIPGVSENIEVRSIVGNFLEHSRIFYFFNDGEEELYMGSADWMPRNLDRRVEILFPVLDDELKKRVKHILDVELADTLKAHVLHADGNYEKVDRRGKAALSSQDVFCKEAMEAVPKPSHGYQGRVFIPAEPVE
;
A
#
# COMPACT_ATOMS: atom_id res chain seq x y z
N MET A 1 36.74 14.08 -29.16
CA MET A 1 36.14 12.89 -28.51
C MET A 1 35.96 13.25 -27.06
N GLU A 2 34.74 13.75 -26.70
CA GLU A 2 34.34 13.85 -25.29
C GLU A 2 34.37 12.44 -24.71
N LYS A 3 35.02 12.26 -23.56
CA LYS A 3 34.98 11.00 -22.86
C LYS A 3 33.51 10.74 -22.50
N GLU A 4 32.92 9.69 -23.03
CA GLU A 4 31.60 9.22 -22.64
C GLU A 4 31.60 9.08 -21.12
N GLN A 5 30.76 9.87 -20.45
CA GLN A 5 30.72 9.94 -19.01
C GLN A 5 30.10 8.62 -18.50
N ASP A 6 30.83 7.92 -17.64
CA ASP A 6 30.30 6.69 -17.04
C ASP A 6 29.17 7.04 -16.06
N LEU A 7 27.92 6.85 -16.51
CA LEU A 7 26.70 7.13 -15.73
C LEU A 7 26.32 6.00 -14.76
N LYS A 8 27.09 4.90 -14.74
CA LYS A 8 26.85 3.74 -13.85
C LYS A 8 27.59 3.81 -12.53
N LYS A 9 28.21 4.93 -12.21
CA LYS A 9 28.93 5.10 -10.96
C LYS A 9 27.98 4.98 -9.78
N PRO A 10 28.28 4.14 -8.77
CA PRO A 10 27.41 3.94 -7.61
C PRO A 10 27.06 5.23 -6.85
N GLU A 11 27.95 6.23 -6.87
CA GLU A 11 27.74 7.53 -6.26
C GLU A 11 26.58 8.34 -6.84
N TYR A 12 26.14 8.01 -8.07
CA TYR A 12 25.01 8.64 -8.75
C TYR A 12 23.65 8.02 -8.35
N TYR A 13 23.67 6.99 -7.54
CA TYR A 13 22.45 6.27 -7.14
C TYR A 13 22.25 6.28 -5.63
N GLU A 14 20.99 6.31 -5.23
CA GLU A 14 20.57 6.06 -3.84
C GLU A 14 20.21 4.58 -3.67
N ASN A 15 20.54 4.02 -2.50
CA ASN A 15 20.08 2.68 -2.18
C ASN A 15 18.55 2.65 -2.06
N ARG A 16 17.95 1.62 -2.60
CA ARG A 16 16.51 1.45 -2.68
C ARG A 16 15.85 1.40 -1.29
N GLU A 17 16.42 0.67 -0.34
CA GLU A 17 15.84 0.45 0.98
C GLU A 17 15.99 1.70 1.87
N LEU A 18 17.10 2.40 1.75
CA LEU A 18 17.31 3.68 2.44
C LEU A 18 16.37 4.76 1.88
N SER A 19 16.16 4.78 0.57
CA SER A 19 15.16 5.65 -0.05
C SER A 19 13.74 5.35 0.45
N TRP A 20 13.41 4.07 0.68
CA TRP A 20 12.14 3.66 1.26
C TRP A 20 11.97 4.17 2.70
N LEU A 21 13.02 4.08 3.52
CA LEU A 21 12.99 4.63 4.88
C LEU A 21 12.78 6.16 4.88
N LYS A 22 13.39 6.88 3.94
CA LYS A 22 13.12 8.32 3.73
C LYS A 22 11.66 8.58 3.34
N PHE A 23 11.04 7.69 2.57
CA PHE A 23 9.61 7.78 2.27
C PHE A 23 8.77 7.59 3.54
N ASN A 24 9.02 6.54 4.33
CA ASN A 24 8.26 6.31 5.57
C ASN A 24 8.47 7.45 6.59
N HIS A 25 9.65 8.11 6.58
CA HIS A 25 9.88 9.32 7.35
C HIS A 25 8.98 10.48 6.88
N ARG A 26 8.73 10.65 5.55
CA ARG A 26 7.78 11.65 5.05
C ARG A 26 6.34 11.35 5.49
N VAL A 27 5.95 10.08 5.55
CA VAL A 27 4.66 9.67 6.11
C VAL A 27 4.55 10.06 7.59
N LEU A 28 5.60 9.84 8.39
CA LEU A 28 5.64 10.26 9.79
C LEU A 28 5.60 11.80 9.93
N ASN A 29 6.14 12.55 9.00
CA ASN A 29 6.10 14.01 9.02
C ASN A 29 4.66 14.57 8.95
N GLU A 30 3.71 13.85 8.32
CA GLU A 30 2.30 14.23 8.38
C GLU A 30 1.75 14.14 9.83
N ALA A 31 2.18 13.15 10.62
CA ALA A 31 1.83 13.06 12.05
C ALA A 31 2.45 14.20 12.89
N ARG A 32 3.55 14.80 12.43
CA ARG A 32 4.26 15.89 13.10
C ARG A 32 3.80 17.28 12.67
N ASP A 33 3.03 17.37 11.61
CA ASP A 33 2.48 18.63 11.11
C ASP A 33 1.31 19.09 12.01
N LYS A 34 1.49 20.23 12.70
CA LYS A 34 0.50 20.78 13.64
C LYS A 34 -0.74 21.34 12.95
N SER A 35 -0.70 21.56 11.63
CA SER A 35 -1.86 22.03 10.85
C SER A 35 -2.87 20.90 10.57
N ILE A 36 -2.48 19.66 10.81
CA ILE A 36 -3.32 18.47 10.59
C ILE A 36 -4.10 18.13 11.86
N PRO A 37 -5.40 17.79 11.77
CA PRO A 37 -6.21 17.39 12.91
C PRO A 37 -5.65 16.20 13.67
N LEU A 38 -5.92 16.11 14.98
CA LEU A 38 -5.31 15.15 15.88
C LEU A 38 -5.48 13.70 15.45
N LEU A 39 -6.70 13.28 15.11
CA LEU A 39 -6.97 11.88 14.74
C LEU A 39 -6.32 11.49 13.40
N GLU A 40 -6.17 12.44 12.47
CA GLU A 40 -5.39 12.23 11.25
C GLU A 40 -3.91 12.00 11.58
N ARG A 41 -3.34 12.77 12.50
CA ARG A 41 -1.95 12.61 12.94
C ARG A 41 -1.72 11.24 13.59
N LEU A 42 -2.64 10.76 14.43
CA LEU A 42 -2.61 9.41 15.01
C LEU A 42 -2.67 8.33 13.92
N LYS A 43 -3.52 8.53 12.91
CA LYS A 43 -3.62 7.64 11.75
C LYS A 43 -2.27 7.53 11.02
N PHE A 44 -1.56 8.64 10.80
CA PHE A 44 -0.25 8.62 10.15
C PHE A 44 0.83 7.92 10.99
N VAL A 45 0.78 8.02 12.33
CA VAL A 45 1.66 7.20 13.20
C VAL A 45 1.39 5.71 13.01
N SER A 46 0.11 5.32 12.97
CA SER A 46 -0.30 3.93 12.72
C SER A 46 0.16 3.43 11.35
N ILE A 47 0.00 4.24 10.29
CA ILE A 47 0.46 3.91 8.94
C ILE A 47 1.98 3.73 8.92
N THR A 48 2.74 4.61 9.59
CA THR A 48 4.19 4.49 9.70
C THR A 48 4.62 3.16 10.33
N SER A 49 3.92 2.71 11.37
CA SER A 49 4.16 1.39 12.01
C SER A 49 3.85 0.24 11.05
N SER A 50 2.68 0.27 10.42
CA SER A 50 2.24 -0.79 9.50
C SER A 50 3.17 -0.92 8.29
N ASN A 51 3.61 0.21 7.74
CA ASN A 51 4.59 0.25 6.66
C ASN A 51 5.92 -0.38 7.08
N LEU A 52 6.39 -0.07 8.30
CA LEU A 52 7.65 -0.60 8.82
C LEU A 52 7.57 -2.12 9.06
N ASP A 53 6.44 -2.62 9.55
CA ASP A 53 6.18 -4.05 9.68
C ASP A 53 6.35 -4.77 8.32
N GLU A 54 5.69 -4.29 7.27
CA GLU A 54 5.79 -4.87 5.93
C GLU A 54 7.22 -4.80 5.39
N PHE A 55 7.90 -3.68 5.60
CA PHE A 55 9.30 -3.51 5.19
C PHE A 55 10.21 -4.55 5.81
N PHE A 56 10.08 -4.80 7.13
CA PHE A 56 10.87 -5.82 7.82
C PHE A 56 10.53 -7.22 7.33
N MET A 57 9.25 -7.58 7.33
CA MET A 57 8.82 -8.93 6.97
C MET A 57 9.17 -9.36 5.55
N VAL A 58 9.43 -8.38 4.67
CA VAL A 58 9.66 -8.64 3.25
C VAL A 58 11.08 -8.24 2.84
N ARG A 59 11.44 -6.97 3.03
CA ARG A 59 12.68 -6.44 2.46
C ARG A 59 13.90 -6.72 3.32
N VAL A 60 13.78 -6.49 4.64
CA VAL A 60 14.85 -6.84 5.58
C VAL A 60 15.04 -8.36 5.61
N ALA A 61 13.94 -9.11 5.60
CA ALA A 61 13.96 -10.57 5.50
C ALA A 61 14.74 -11.04 4.27
N SER A 62 14.41 -10.54 3.08
CA SER A 62 15.09 -10.89 1.83
C SER A 62 16.59 -10.54 1.85
N LEU A 63 16.98 -9.41 2.48
CA LEU A 63 18.40 -9.07 2.64
C LEU A 63 19.13 -10.02 3.61
N LYS A 64 18.47 -10.46 4.69
CA LYS A 64 19.02 -11.47 5.60
C LYS A 64 19.22 -12.81 4.90
N ASP A 65 18.25 -13.24 4.07
CA ASP A 65 18.38 -14.44 3.24
C ASP A 65 19.59 -14.34 2.30
N MET A 66 19.82 -13.18 1.68
CA MET A 66 21.02 -12.93 0.86
C MET A 66 22.32 -13.05 1.65
N VAL A 67 22.35 -12.55 2.89
CA VAL A 67 23.53 -12.68 3.77
C VAL A 67 23.76 -14.14 4.13
N HIS A 68 22.72 -14.87 4.52
CA HIS A 68 22.79 -16.31 4.81
C HIS A 68 23.26 -17.13 3.60
N ALA A 69 22.82 -16.78 2.40
CA ALA A 69 23.28 -17.37 1.15
C ALA A 69 24.70 -16.92 0.72
N ASN A 70 25.37 -16.09 1.52
CA ASN A 70 26.69 -15.54 1.22
C ASN A 70 26.75 -14.76 -0.11
N TYR A 71 25.67 -14.09 -0.51
CA TYR A 71 25.56 -13.32 -1.74
C TYR A 71 26.38 -12.01 -1.65
N LYS A 72 27.36 -11.86 -2.53
CA LYS A 72 28.36 -10.76 -2.49
C LYS A 72 28.11 -9.64 -3.53
N LYS A 73 27.14 -9.81 -4.41
CA LYS A 73 26.87 -8.78 -5.43
C LYS A 73 26.38 -7.51 -4.77
N LYS A 74 26.94 -6.38 -5.19
CA LYS A 74 26.54 -5.05 -4.75
C LYS A 74 25.30 -4.59 -5.50
N ASP A 75 24.49 -3.75 -4.83
CA ASP A 75 23.37 -3.04 -5.45
C ASP A 75 23.85 -1.88 -6.34
N ILE A 76 22.91 -1.11 -6.91
CA ILE A 76 23.23 0.02 -7.79
C ILE A 76 23.96 1.16 -7.07
N ALA A 77 23.80 1.27 -5.74
CA ALA A 77 24.50 2.25 -4.91
C ALA A 77 25.84 1.71 -4.36
N GLY A 78 26.29 0.54 -4.81
CA GLY A 78 27.57 -0.05 -4.46
C GLY A 78 27.62 -0.76 -3.11
N MET A 79 26.49 -1.09 -2.48
CA MET A 79 26.42 -1.73 -1.16
C MET A 79 26.10 -3.23 -1.26
N THR A 80 26.77 -4.05 -0.46
CA THR A 80 26.43 -5.46 -0.23
C THR A 80 25.18 -5.57 0.65
N ALA A 81 24.55 -6.74 0.71
CA ALA A 81 23.39 -6.97 1.58
C ALA A 81 23.69 -6.70 3.05
N SER A 82 24.89 -7.05 3.52
CA SER A 82 25.34 -6.80 4.91
C SER A 82 25.47 -5.31 5.22
N GLU A 83 26.11 -4.54 4.31
CA GLU A 83 26.25 -3.08 4.45
C GLU A 83 24.88 -2.36 4.42
N GLN A 84 23.94 -2.89 3.60
CA GLN A 84 22.57 -2.38 3.56
C GLN A 84 21.86 -2.63 4.91
N LEU A 85 21.93 -3.84 5.48
CA LEU A 85 21.31 -4.18 6.76
C LEU A 85 21.82 -3.31 7.91
N GLU A 86 23.13 -3.03 7.95
CA GLU A 86 23.72 -2.16 8.97
C GLU A 86 23.11 -0.74 8.90
N LYS A 87 23.10 -0.13 7.72
CA LYS A 87 22.53 1.21 7.52
C LYS A 87 21.00 1.26 7.72
N ILE A 88 20.30 0.20 7.31
CA ILE A 88 18.85 0.06 7.56
C ILE A 88 18.58 0.05 9.06
N ASN A 89 19.36 -0.70 9.83
CA ASN A 89 19.20 -0.80 11.27
C ASN A 89 19.38 0.58 11.94
N GLU A 90 20.47 1.30 11.59
CA GLU A 90 20.73 2.65 12.08
C GLU A 90 19.55 3.59 11.78
N ARG A 91 19.13 3.68 10.54
CA ARG A 91 18.04 4.57 10.11
C ARG A 91 16.67 4.18 10.68
N THR A 92 16.45 2.88 10.87
CA THR A 92 15.23 2.40 11.51
C THR A 92 15.16 2.81 12.96
N ARG A 93 16.26 2.72 13.72
CA ARG A 93 16.30 3.17 15.11
C ARG A 93 16.02 4.67 15.23
N GLU A 94 16.58 5.48 14.36
CA GLU A 94 16.29 6.91 14.29
C GLU A 94 14.78 7.16 14.03
N LEU A 95 14.21 6.46 13.06
CA LEU A 95 12.79 6.59 12.69
C LEU A 95 11.87 6.15 13.83
N VAL A 96 12.14 5.01 14.48
CA VAL A 96 11.35 4.49 15.61
C VAL A 96 11.44 5.45 16.79
N THR A 97 12.64 5.95 17.12
CA THR A 97 12.81 6.96 18.18
C THR A 97 12.01 8.21 17.89
N LEU A 98 12.04 8.70 16.65
CA LEU A 98 11.26 9.88 16.25
C LEU A 98 9.75 9.63 16.32
N GLN A 99 9.31 8.44 15.92
CA GLN A 99 7.90 8.04 15.96
C GLN A 99 7.37 8.00 17.40
N TYR A 100 8.06 7.35 18.31
CA TYR A 100 7.67 7.29 19.73
C TYR A 100 7.79 8.64 20.43
N ASN A 101 8.80 9.44 20.12
CA ASN A 101 8.87 10.81 20.61
C ASN A 101 7.69 11.66 20.10
N THR A 102 7.25 11.46 18.86
CA THR A 102 6.07 12.14 18.31
C THR A 102 4.81 11.71 19.06
N TYR A 103 4.63 10.41 19.28
CA TYR A 103 3.50 9.87 20.05
C TYR A 103 3.51 10.38 21.49
N ASN A 104 4.58 10.09 22.25
CA ASN A 104 4.64 10.35 23.70
C ASN A 104 4.63 11.86 24.05
N ARG A 105 5.43 12.67 23.32
CA ARG A 105 5.67 14.08 23.69
C ARG A 105 4.76 15.08 22.98
N SER A 106 4.16 14.70 21.87
CA SER A 106 3.31 15.61 21.09
C SER A 106 1.85 15.17 21.07
N LEU A 107 1.57 13.90 20.76
CA LEU A 107 0.20 13.44 20.53
C LEU A 107 -0.52 13.05 21.82
N VAL A 108 0.11 12.35 22.74
CA VAL A 108 -0.49 11.97 24.05
C VAL A 108 -0.93 13.20 24.84
N PRO A 109 -0.10 14.24 25.04
CA PRO A 109 -0.57 15.44 25.73
C PRO A 109 -1.72 16.14 25.01
N LEU A 110 -1.72 16.13 23.67
CA LEU A 110 -2.79 16.73 22.88
C LEU A 110 -4.10 15.91 22.99
N MET A 111 -4.00 14.58 23.01
CA MET A 111 -5.15 13.71 23.27
C MET A 111 -5.77 14.01 24.63
N HIS A 112 -4.98 14.15 25.69
CA HIS A 112 -5.47 14.52 27.03
C HIS A 112 -6.20 15.86 27.04
N GLN A 113 -5.69 16.87 26.31
CA GLN A 113 -6.36 18.18 26.18
C GLN A 113 -7.75 18.06 25.54
N HIS A 114 -7.96 17.07 24.66
CA HIS A 114 -9.24 16.78 24.01
C HIS A 114 -10.07 15.72 24.75
N GLY A 115 -9.70 15.37 26.00
CA GLY A 115 -10.45 14.40 26.79
C GLY A 115 -10.33 12.95 26.29
N ILE A 116 -9.29 12.62 25.55
CA ILE A 116 -8.95 11.25 25.14
C ILE A 116 -7.75 10.81 25.96
N VAL A 117 -7.92 9.81 26.81
CA VAL A 117 -6.88 9.30 27.71
C VAL A 117 -6.63 7.84 27.40
N VAL A 118 -5.40 7.49 27.06
CA VAL A 118 -4.91 6.11 27.07
C VAL A 118 -3.99 6.00 28.29
N MET A 119 -4.30 5.09 29.19
CA MET A 119 -3.51 4.90 30.41
C MET A 119 -2.09 4.50 30.05
N ASP A 120 -1.09 5.16 30.61
CA ASP A 120 0.32 4.87 30.37
C ASP A 120 0.73 3.60 31.11
N ALA A 121 0.24 3.40 32.33
CA ALA A 121 0.50 2.23 33.16
C ALA A 121 -0.74 1.82 33.96
N PHE A 122 -0.87 0.53 34.25
CA PHE A 122 -1.99 0.04 35.07
C PHE A 122 -1.90 0.45 36.55
N GLU A 123 -0.72 0.88 37.01
CA GLU A 123 -0.49 1.44 38.34
C GLU A 123 -1.19 2.80 38.53
N ASP A 124 -1.44 3.53 37.45
CA ASP A 124 -2.07 4.85 37.47
C ASP A 124 -3.60 4.78 37.56
N LEU A 125 -4.19 3.57 37.54
CA LEU A 125 -5.63 3.38 37.67
C LEU A 125 -6.14 3.80 39.07
N SER A 126 -7.25 4.54 39.12
CA SER A 126 -7.97 4.74 40.37
C SER A 126 -8.57 3.43 40.91
N GLU A 127 -9.00 3.44 42.17
CA GLU A 127 -9.62 2.25 42.79
C GLU A 127 -10.85 1.75 41.98
N SER A 128 -11.66 2.67 41.48
CA SER A 128 -12.87 2.34 40.70
C SER A 128 -12.50 1.76 39.32
N GLN A 129 -11.51 2.32 38.67
CA GLN A 129 -11.00 1.85 37.39
C GLN A 129 -10.30 0.49 37.54
N ALA A 130 -9.49 0.33 38.58
CA ALA A 130 -8.84 -0.92 38.94
C ALA A 130 -9.86 -2.05 39.16
N ALA A 131 -10.92 -1.78 39.96
CA ALA A 131 -12.00 -2.76 40.18
C ALA A 131 -12.74 -3.14 38.88
N PHE A 132 -12.93 -2.16 37.98
CA PHE A 132 -13.52 -2.44 36.66
C PHE A 132 -12.60 -3.32 35.81
N VAL A 133 -11.30 -2.99 35.72
CA VAL A 133 -10.32 -3.72 34.95
C VAL A 133 -10.17 -5.16 35.46
N ASP A 134 -10.13 -5.36 36.78
CA ASP A 134 -10.03 -6.68 37.38
C ASP A 134 -11.26 -7.55 37.11
N ARG A 135 -12.48 -6.96 37.12
CA ARG A 135 -13.69 -7.65 36.69
C ARG A 135 -13.71 -7.94 35.21
N TYR A 136 -13.32 -6.96 34.38
CA TYR A 136 -13.23 -7.16 32.92
C TYR A 136 -12.26 -8.29 32.57
N PHE A 137 -11.15 -8.37 33.30
CA PHE A 137 -10.19 -9.47 33.15
C PHE A 137 -10.86 -10.82 33.47
N GLU A 138 -11.53 -10.95 34.60
CA GLU A 138 -12.18 -12.20 35.02
C GLU A 138 -13.28 -12.66 34.07
N ASP A 139 -14.13 -11.74 33.64
CA ASP A 139 -15.32 -12.04 32.85
C ASP A 139 -15.02 -12.26 31.37
N ASN A 140 -14.05 -11.50 30.79
CA ASN A 140 -13.85 -11.45 29.34
C ASN A 140 -12.46 -11.91 28.88
N VAL A 141 -11.42 -11.69 29.67
CA VAL A 141 -10.04 -11.92 29.21
C VAL A 141 -9.53 -13.29 29.70
N TYR A 142 -9.65 -13.57 30.98
CA TYR A 142 -9.18 -14.82 31.59
C TYR A 142 -9.66 -16.08 30.87
N PRO A 143 -10.94 -16.22 30.48
CA PRO A 143 -11.44 -17.43 29.81
C PRO A 143 -10.82 -17.67 28.41
N VAL A 144 -10.23 -16.65 27.81
CA VAL A 144 -9.64 -16.70 26.45
C VAL A 144 -8.14 -16.97 26.50
N LEU A 145 -7.50 -16.71 27.66
CA LEU A 145 -6.04 -16.83 27.78
C LEU A 145 -5.56 -18.28 27.91
N THR A 146 -4.42 -18.57 27.30
CA THR A 146 -3.71 -19.83 27.46
C THR A 146 -2.26 -19.53 27.83
N PRO A 147 -1.93 -19.47 29.15
CA PRO A 147 -0.57 -19.29 29.59
C PRO A 147 0.28 -20.55 29.30
N MET A 148 1.50 -20.35 28.84
CA MET A 148 2.43 -21.42 28.49
C MET A 148 3.70 -21.27 29.32
N ALA A 149 3.92 -22.18 30.24
CA ALA A 149 5.18 -22.29 30.98
C ALA A 149 6.22 -23.06 30.18
N VAL A 150 7.47 -22.70 30.30
CA VAL A 150 8.61 -23.35 29.61
C VAL A 150 9.48 -24.05 30.61
N ASP A 151 9.63 -25.38 30.44
CA ASP A 151 10.50 -26.23 31.24
C ASP A 151 11.06 -27.39 30.40
N ALA A 152 11.78 -28.30 31.03
CA ALA A 152 12.38 -29.46 30.34
C ALA A 152 11.35 -30.36 29.61
N SER A 153 10.07 -30.35 30.01
CA SER A 153 8.99 -31.11 29.38
C SER A 153 8.12 -30.30 28.42
N ARG A 154 8.22 -28.99 28.50
CA ARG A 154 7.45 -28.00 27.73
C ARG A 154 8.41 -27.01 27.07
N PRO A 155 8.80 -27.29 25.80
CA PRO A 155 9.71 -26.41 25.07
C PRO A 155 9.10 -25.04 24.83
N PHE A 156 9.95 -24.06 24.51
CA PHE A 156 9.51 -22.70 24.16
C PHE A 156 8.47 -22.76 23.02
N PRO A 157 7.30 -22.13 23.21
CA PRO A 157 6.23 -22.17 22.23
C PRO A 157 6.59 -21.44 20.94
N LEU A 158 6.02 -21.87 19.84
CA LEU A 158 6.11 -21.14 18.58
C LEU A 158 5.28 -19.86 18.63
N ILE A 159 5.96 -18.75 18.76
CA ILE A 159 5.32 -17.42 18.72
C ILE A 159 5.02 -17.04 17.28
N ARG A 160 3.76 -16.75 16.98
CA ARG A 160 3.31 -16.38 15.64
C ARG A 160 3.81 -14.99 15.23
N ASN A 161 3.96 -14.81 13.93
CA ASN A 161 4.34 -13.51 13.35
C ASN A 161 3.37 -12.40 13.76
N LYS A 162 3.92 -11.26 14.21
CA LYS A 162 3.19 -10.03 14.62
C LYS A 162 2.29 -10.16 15.85
N THR A 163 2.25 -11.30 16.53
CA THR A 163 1.44 -11.40 17.76
C THR A 163 2.12 -10.67 18.89
N LEU A 164 1.32 -9.94 19.69
CA LEU A 164 1.73 -9.36 20.94
C LEU A 164 1.61 -10.42 22.04
N ASN A 165 2.62 -10.54 22.86
CA ASN A 165 2.70 -11.53 23.94
C ASN A 165 3.25 -10.87 25.19
N ILE A 166 2.98 -11.48 26.35
CA ILE A 166 3.58 -11.10 27.61
C ILE A 166 4.50 -12.23 28.03
N ALA A 167 5.75 -11.91 28.33
CA ALA A 167 6.73 -12.81 28.89
C ALA A 167 6.84 -12.57 30.40
N ALA A 168 6.91 -13.62 31.19
CA ALA A 168 7.01 -13.54 32.65
C ALA A 168 8.13 -14.45 33.17
N LEU A 169 8.84 -13.96 34.20
CA LEU A 169 9.70 -14.79 35.06
C LEU A 169 8.94 -15.18 36.32
N LEU A 170 8.92 -16.46 36.57
CA LEU A 170 8.20 -17.08 37.67
C LEU A 170 9.19 -17.72 38.65
N SER A 171 8.89 -17.62 39.94
CA SER A 171 9.58 -18.43 40.96
C SER A 171 8.58 -19.29 41.72
N LYS A 172 8.90 -20.55 41.96
CA LYS A 172 8.03 -21.44 42.77
C LYS A 172 7.84 -20.87 44.15
N LYS A 173 6.60 -20.82 44.62
CA LYS A 173 6.30 -20.47 46.03
C LYS A 173 7.02 -21.44 46.91
N LYS A 174 7.81 -20.94 47.88
CA LYS A 174 8.79 -21.67 48.73
C LYS A 174 8.21 -22.99 49.26
N GLY A 175 8.65 -24.11 48.70
CA GLY A 175 8.68 -25.39 49.35
C GLY A 175 10.06 -25.58 50.04
N LYS A 176 10.25 -26.59 50.86
CA LYS A 176 11.39 -26.84 51.74
C LYS A 176 12.81 -27.02 51.10
N THR A 177 13.04 -26.50 49.86
CA THR A 177 14.34 -26.58 49.18
C THR A 177 14.92 -25.19 48.93
N ASP A 178 16.20 -24.97 49.33
CA ASP A 178 16.90 -23.68 49.35
C ASP A 178 17.34 -23.12 47.98
N LYS A 179 16.96 -23.74 46.87
CA LYS A 179 17.26 -23.19 45.50
C LYS A 179 16.03 -22.57 44.89
N GLU A 180 16.14 -21.29 44.61
CA GLU A 180 15.14 -20.55 43.85
C GLU A 180 15.19 -21.00 42.38
N GLU A 181 14.22 -21.82 41.96
CA GLU A 181 14.04 -22.19 40.54
C GLU A 181 13.26 -21.08 39.85
N ILE A 182 13.92 -20.42 38.88
CA ILE A 182 13.25 -19.42 37.99
C ILE A 182 12.80 -20.14 36.75
N GLU A 183 11.52 -20.03 36.46
CA GLU A 183 10.86 -20.55 35.24
C GLU A 183 10.42 -19.39 34.36
N PHE A 184 10.35 -19.66 33.08
CA PHE A 184 9.83 -18.72 32.08
C PHE A 184 8.40 -19.12 31.70
N ALA A 185 7.54 -18.12 31.51
CA ALA A 185 6.21 -18.32 30.95
C ALA A 185 5.89 -17.22 29.95
N THR A 186 5.01 -17.52 29.01
CA THR A 186 4.49 -16.54 28.08
C THR A 186 2.99 -16.73 27.89
N VAL A 187 2.29 -15.61 27.61
CA VAL A 187 0.87 -15.61 27.28
C VAL A 187 0.63 -14.68 26.10
N GLN A 188 -0.10 -15.15 25.10
CA GLN A 188 -0.44 -14.33 23.96
C GLN A 188 -1.59 -13.37 24.32
N VAL A 189 -1.44 -12.10 23.96
CA VAL A 189 -2.53 -11.11 24.00
C VAL A 189 -3.53 -11.47 22.89
N PRO A 190 -4.80 -11.79 23.23
CA PRO A 190 -5.75 -12.34 22.28
C PRO A 190 -6.26 -11.26 21.31
N SER A 191 -6.01 -11.45 20.03
CA SER A 191 -6.45 -10.52 18.97
C SER A 191 -7.96 -10.54 18.69
N VAL A 192 -8.68 -11.51 19.24
CA VAL A 192 -10.14 -11.61 19.17
C VAL A 192 -10.85 -10.62 20.11
N LEU A 193 -10.13 -10.10 21.10
CA LEU A 193 -10.61 -9.05 21.99
C LEU A 193 -10.12 -7.67 21.54
N PRO A 194 -10.87 -6.59 21.85
CA PRO A 194 -10.41 -5.23 21.54
C PRO A 194 -9.15 -4.89 22.34
N ARG A 195 -8.11 -4.41 21.67
CA ARG A 195 -6.87 -3.98 22.33
C ARG A 195 -7.04 -2.70 23.14
N LEU A 196 -7.89 -1.77 22.66
CA LEU A 196 -8.30 -0.58 23.40
C LEU A 196 -9.55 -0.93 24.23
N VAL A 197 -9.37 -1.09 25.52
CA VAL A 197 -10.46 -1.38 26.48
C VAL A 197 -10.94 -0.06 27.07
N HIS A 198 -12.20 0.29 26.83
CA HIS A 198 -12.82 1.49 27.39
C HIS A 198 -13.09 1.25 28.89
N ILE A 199 -12.63 2.18 29.72
CA ILE A 199 -12.79 2.11 31.18
C ILE A 199 -13.54 3.36 31.68
N PRO A 200 -14.19 3.28 32.88
CA PRO A 200 -14.89 4.43 33.46
C PRO A 200 -13.97 5.64 33.60
N SER A 201 -14.50 6.82 33.25
CA SER A 201 -13.76 8.07 33.39
C SER A 201 -14.10 8.71 34.74
N GLU A 202 -13.10 9.23 35.43
CA GLU A 202 -13.31 10.02 36.66
C GLU A 202 -13.85 11.42 36.37
N ASN A 203 -13.56 11.94 35.18
CA ASN A 203 -13.93 13.31 34.77
C ASN A 203 -15.14 13.35 33.83
N GLY A 204 -16.12 12.51 34.01
CA GLY A 204 -17.46 12.50 33.39
C GLY A 204 -17.57 12.54 31.87
N ASN A 205 -16.71 13.26 31.15
CA ASN A 205 -16.73 13.44 29.70
C ASN A 205 -15.49 12.92 28.99
N ALA A 206 -14.47 12.46 29.70
CA ALA A 206 -13.25 11.93 29.06
C ALA A 206 -13.49 10.50 28.57
N LYS A 207 -12.93 10.20 27.40
CA LYS A 207 -12.87 8.83 26.84
C LYS A 207 -11.58 8.18 27.32
N THR A 208 -11.69 7.33 28.33
CA THR A 208 -10.52 6.71 28.97
C THR A 208 -10.39 5.27 28.53
N PHE A 209 -9.18 4.88 28.16
CA PHE A 209 -8.84 3.55 27.67
C PHE A 209 -7.64 2.99 28.40
N ILE A 210 -7.58 1.68 28.53
CA ILE A 210 -6.40 0.92 28.90
C ILE A 210 -6.10 -0.10 27.79
N LEU A 211 -4.84 -0.42 27.56
CA LEU A 211 -4.46 -1.44 26.61
C LEU A 211 -4.65 -2.85 27.18
N LEU A 212 -5.08 -3.80 26.35
CA LEU A 212 -5.39 -5.16 26.77
C LEU A 212 -4.18 -5.88 27.39
N GLU A 213 -2.97 -5.61 26.88
CA GLU A 213 -1.74 -6.12 27.49
C GLU A 213 -1.58 -5.66 28.95
N GLN A 214 -1.90 -4.41 29.26
CA GLN A 214 -1.83 -3.88 30.64
C GLN A 214 -2.90 -4.48 31.56
N VAL A 215 -4.09 -4.77 31.00
CA VAL A 215 -5.14 -5.52 31.73
C VAL A 215 -4.63 -6.91 32.14
N ILE A 216 -3.90 -7.58 31.23
CA ILE A 216 -3.33 -8.90 31.48
C ILE A 216 -2.15 -8.80 32.47
N GLU A 217 -1.23 -7.85 32.28
CA GLU A 217 -0.09 -7.63 33.16
C GLU A 217 -0.50 -7.37 34.61
N ARG A 218 -1.50 -6.50 34.79
CA ARG A 218 -2.08 -6.23 36.11
C ARG A 218 -2.59 -7.48 36.83
N ASN A 219 -3.10 -8.45 36.09
CA ASN A 219 -3.71 -9.67 36.63
C ASN A 219 -2.88 -10.93 36.37
N ILE A 220 -1.62 -10.77 36.01
CA ILE A 220 -0.76 -11.87 35.54
C ILE A 220 -0.58 -12.97 36.58
N ASP A 221 -0.51 -12.64 37.84
CA ASP A 221 -0.41 -13.57 38.98
C ASP A 221 -1.64 -14.48 39.11
N LYS A 222 -2.82 -14.08 38.67
CA LYS A 222 -4.01 -14.93 38.60
C LYS A 222 -3.86 -16.11 37.60
N LEU A 223 -2.95 -15.99 36.64
CA LEU A 223 -2.65 -17.05 35.68
C LEU A 223 -1.69 -18.10 36.22
N PHE A 224 -0.90 -17.77 37.27
CA PHE A 224 0.20 -18.58 37.79
C PHE A 224 0.09 -18.80 39.30
N LEU A 225 -1.02 -19.37 39.77
CA LEU A 225 -1.41 -19.46 41.19
C LEU A 225 -0.39 -20.08 42.11
N ASN A 226 0.47 -20.98 41.63
CA ASN A 226 1.50 -21.68 42.43
C ASN A 226 2.88 -21.03 42.33
N TYR A 227 2.97 -19.87 41.69
CA TYR A 227 4.21 -19.14 41.45
C TYR A 227 4.10 -17.72 41.98
N ASP A 228 5.24 -17.12 42.30
CA ASP A 228 5.40 -15.69 42.48
C ASP A 228 5.91 -15.11 41.17
N VAL A 229 5.17 -14.20 40.55
CA VAL A 229 5.57 -13.49 39.32
C VAL A 229 6.62 -12.46 39.69
N ARG A 230 7.83 -12.61 39.15
CA ARG A 230 8.96 -11.70 39.43
C ARG A 230 8.89 -10.44 38.59
N CYS A 231 8.59 -10.62 37.33
CA CYS A 231 8.34 -9.56 36.36
C CYS A 231 7.54 -10.10 35.19
N ALA A 232 6.85 -9.19 34.50
CA ALA A 232 6.14 -9.47 33.26
C ALA A 232 6.31 -8.27 32.34
N TYR A 233 6.54 -8.54 31.04
CA TYR A 233 6.73 -7.49 30.03
C TYR A 233 6.15 -7.92 28.70
N PRO A 234 5.55 -6.99 27.95
CA PRO A 234 5.09 -7.26 26.59
C PRO A 234 6.28 -7.41 25.62
N TYR A 235 6.10 -8.28 24.64
CA TYR A 235 7.04 -8.43 23.54
C TYR A 235 6.32 -8.83 22.24
N ARG A 236 6.95 -8.55 21.11
CA ARG A 236 6.43 -8.86 19.78
C ARG A 236 7.54 -9.33 18.87
N VAL A 237 7.27 -10.34 18.05
CA VAL A 237 8.22 -10.84 17.06
C VAL A 237 7.72 -10.55 15.64
N MET A 238 8.64 -10.21 14.75
CA MET A 238 8.41 -10.20 13.32
C MET A 238 9.21 -11.32 12.66
N ARG A 239 8.55 -12.04 11.76
CA ARG A 239 9.13 -13.17 11.05
C ARG A 239 9.25 -12.89 9.57
N ASN A 240 10.19 -13.57 8.92
CA ASN A 240 10.26 -13.58 7.46
C ASN A 240 8.93 -14.10 6.90
N ALA A 241 8.25 -13.24 6.14
CA ALA A 241 6.96 -13.53 5.51
C ALA A 241 7.04 -13.48 3.97
N ASP A 242 8.24 -13.43 3.41
CA ASP A 242 8.42 -13.53 1.96
C ASP A 242 8.24 -14.98 1.52
N LEU A 243 7.33 -15.20 0.56
CA LEU A 243 7.04 -16.54 0.05
C LEU A 243 8.04 -16.87 -1.07
N SER A 244 8.80 -17.94 -0.88
CA SER A 244 9.54 -18.57 -1.96
C SER A 244 8.71 -19.73 -2.52
N ILE A 245 8.21 -19.59 -3.74
CA ILE A 245 7.45 -20.62 -4.45
C ILE A 245 8.27 -21.05 -5.65
N ASP A 246 8.55 -22.35 -5.74
CA ASP A 246 9.07 -22.93 -6.96
C ASP A 246 7.90 -23.19 -7.89
N GLU A 247 7.72 -22.30 -8.86
CA GLU A 247 6.59 -22.34 -9.78
C GLU A 247 6.78 -23.36 -10.89
N ASP A 248 8.04 -23.64 -11.23
CA ASP A 248 8.39 -24.53 -12.34
C ASP A 248 8.15 -26.00 -11.96
N GLU A 249 8.27 -26.34 -10.67
CA GLU A 249 8.01 -27.68 -10.14
C GLU A 249 6.56 -27.86 -9.62
N ALA A 250 5.79 -26.78 -9.51
CA ALA A 250 4.43 -26.83 -8.95
C ALA A 250 3.42 -27.38 -9.98
N ALA A 251 2.98 -28.59 -9.81
CA ALA A 251 1.91 -29.19 -10.62
C ALA A 251 0.55 -28.49 -10.41
N ASP A 252 0.36 -27.81 -9.28
CA ASP A 252 -0.85 -27.06 -8.91
C ASP A 252 -0.43 -25.83 -8.08
N LEU A 253 -0.33 -24.68 -8.76
CA LEU A 253 0.09 -23.42 -8.16
C LEU A 253 -0.80 -23.00 -6.97
N LEU A 254 -2.10 -23.23 -7.05
CA LEU A 254 -3.05 -22.88 -5.99
C LEU A 254 -2.78 -23.66 -4.70
N LYS A 255 -2.52 -24.95 -4.80
CA LYS A 255 -2.18 -25.80 -3.63
C LYS A 255 -0.83 -25.42 -3.02
N GLU A 256 0.17 -25.13 -3.86
CA GLU A 256 1.49 -24.73 -3.36
C GLU A 256 1.41 -23.38 -2.63
N ILE A 257 0.67 -22.39 -3.16
CA ILE A 257 0.42 -21.12 -2.46
C ILE A 257 -0.25 -21.38 -1.10
N GLN A 258 -1.29 -22.21 -1.04
CA GLN A 258 -1.97 -22.55 0.22
C GLN A 258 -1.03 -23.20 1.26
N LYS A 259 -0.12 -24.03 0.83
CA LYS A 259 0.91 -24.64 1.69
C LYS A 259 1.88 -23.57 2.22
N GLN A 260 2.41 -22.74 1.35
CA GLN A 260 3.35 -21.68 1.71
C GLN A 260 2.71 -20.63 2.65
N LEU A 261 1.44 -20.30 2.47
CA LEU A 261 0.71 -19.40 3.38
C LEU A 261 0.69 -19.91 4.82
N LYS A 262 0.55 -21.24 5.02
CA LYS A 262 0.63 -21.84 6.35
C LYS A 262 2.04 -21.74 6.95
N MET A 263 3.08 -21.81 6.12
CA MET A 263 4.48 -21.72 6.56
C MET A 263 4.91 -20.27 6.89
N ARG A 264 4.28 -19.27 6.28
CA ARG A 264 4.60 -17.84 6.48
C ARG A 264 4.60 -17.40 7.95
N GLN A 265 3.78 -18.02 8.78
CA GLN A 265 3.69 -17.68 10.20
C GLN A 265 4.90 -18.16 11.03
N TRP A 266 5.74 -19.01 10.46
CA TRP A 266 6.82 -19.76 11.12
C TRP A 266 8.21 -19.44 10.55
N GLY A 267 8.33 -18.44 9.71
CA GLY A 267 9.62 -17.98 9.18
C GLY A 267 10.60 -17.55 10.29
N GLU A 268 11.87 -17.38 9.95
CA GLU A 268 12.90 -16.89 10.86
C GLU A 268 12.46 -15.57 11.53
N VAL A 269 12.82 -15.39 12.82
CA VAL A 269 12.60 -14.12 13.52
C VAL A 269 13.59 -13.10 13.00
N ILE A 270 13.08 -11.99 12.46
CA ILE A 270 13.89 -10.91 11.88
C ILE A 270 13.93 -9.65 12.75
N ARG A 271 13.00 -9.53 13.70
CA ARG A 271 12.93 -8.43 14.64
C ARG A 271 12.23 -8.86 15.92
N LEU A 272 12.79 -8.48 17.07
CA LEU A 272 12.17 -8.59 18.38
C LEU A 272 11.95 -7.19 18.96
N GLU A 273 10.71 -6.89 19.31
CA GLU A 273 10.34 -5.67 20.03
C GLU A 273 10.01 -6.02 21.47
N VAL A 274 10.60 -5.30 22.40
CA VAL A 274 10.41 -5.45 23.83
C VAL A 274 10.19 -4.09 24.47
N GLU A 275 9.54 -4.04 25.62
CA GLU A 275 9.38 -2.82 26.39
C GLU A 275 10.73 -2.31 26.89
N ASP A 276 10.93 -0.99 26.89
CA ASP A 276 12.12 -0.36 27.47
C ASP A 276 12.18 -0.64 28.97
N GLY A 277 13.36 -1.03 29.44
CA GLY A 277 13.55 -1.42 30.85
C GLY A 277 13.23 -2.88 31.16
N ILE A 278 12.95 -3.72 30.18
CA ILE A 278 12.73 -5.17 30.37
C ILE A 278 13.85 -5.80 31.22
N ASP A 279 13.51 -6.75 32.09
CA ASP A 279 14.50 -7.49 32.89
C ASP A 279 15.53 -8.19 32.00
N LYS A 280 16.81 -8.05 32.36
CA LYS A 280 17.93 -8.59 31.56
C LYS A 280 17.93 -10.11 31.44
N LYS A 281 17.46 -10.85 32.45
CA LYS A 281 17.40 -12.33 32.39
C LYS A 281 16.28 -12.73 31.41
N LEU A 282 15.15 -12.03 31.47
CA LEU A 282 14.03 -12.25 30.58
C LEU A 282 14.41 -11.95 29.14
N LEU A 283 15.08 -10.81 28.88
CA LEU A 283 15.56 -10.43 27.55
C LEU A 283 16.55 -11.45 26.98
N ASN A 284 17.53 -11.89 27.80
CA ASN A 284 18.50 -12.90 27.34
C ASN A 284 17.81 -14.22 27.04
N PHE A 285 16.84 -14.64 27.84
CA PHE A 285 16.06 -15.84 27.59
C PHE A 285 15.31 -15.75 26.25
N LEU A 286 14.58 -14.65 26.01
CA LEU A 286 13.88 -14.42 24.75
C LEU A 286 14.83 -14.41 23.54
N LYS A 287 16.00 -13.77 23.69
CA LYS A 287 17.02 -13.70 22.65
C LYS A 287 17.53 -15.08 22.25
N ASP A 288 17.84 -15.92 23.26
CA ASP A 288 18.39 -17.27 23.03
C ASP A 288 17.34 -18.21 22.40
N GLU A 289 16.12 -18.21 22.91
CA GLU A 289 15.02 -19.06 22.40
C GLU A 289 14.55 -18.65 21.00
N LEU A 290 14.48 -17.36 20.74
CA LEU A 290 14.07 -16.82 19.43
C LEU A 290 15.23 -16.73 18.44
N LYS A 291 16.48 -16.98 18.88
CA LYS A 291 17.72 -16.92 18.08
C LYS A 291 17.89 -15.57 17.39
N VAL A 292 17.64 -14.49 18.09
CA VAL A 292 17.67 -13.12 17.56
C VAL A 292 19.02 -12.48 17.85
N ALA A 293 19.61 -11.85 16.83
CA ALA A 293 20.86 -11.07 17.03
C ALA A 293 20.57 -9.76 17.78
N GLU A 294 21.57 -9.26 18.53
CA GLU A 294 21.46 -8.04 19.34
C GLU A 294 20.95 -6.83 18.53
N GLN A 295 21.43 -6.69 17.31
CA GLN A 295 21.05 -5.61 16.41
C GLN A 295 19.58 -5.66 15.97
N ASP A 296 18.91 -6.80 16.09
CA ASP A 296 17.51 -7.00 15.70
C ASP A 296 16.54 -6.82 16.88
N ILE A 297 17.07 -6.48 18.07
CA ILE A 297 16.27 -6.21 19.27
C ILE A 297 16.00 -4.71 19.36
N PHE A 298 14.73 -4.34 19.48
CA PHE A 298 14.27 -2.96 19.63
C PHE A 298 13.59 -2.79 20.97
N GLN A 299 14.17 -1.97 21.83
CA GLN A 299 13.57 -1.55 23.09
C GLN A 299 12.67 -0.35 22.82
N ILE A 300 11.41 -0.46 23.21
CA ILE A 300 10.33 0.45 22.85
C ILE A 300 9.88 1.23 24.09
N ASN A 301 10.01 2.55 24.04
CA ASN A 301 9.54 3.44 25.10
C ASN A 301 8.08 3.85 24.82
N GLY A 302 7.14 3.01 25.22
CA GLY A 302 5.71 3.18 25.00
C GLY A 302 5.04 1.89 24.52
N PRO A 303 3.76 1.93 24.08
CA PRO A 303 3.05 0.75 23.64
C PRO A 303 3.74 0.08 22.44
N ILE A 304 4.00 -1.21 22.54
CA ILE A 304 4.53 -1.98 21.40
C ILE A 304 3.43 -2.03 20.31
N ASP A 305 3.82 -1.81 19.05
CA ASP A 305 2.88 -1.81 17.92
C ASP A 305 1.82 -0.69 17.97
N LEU A 306 2.17 0.47 17.44
CA LEU A 306 1.26 1.63 17.36
C LEU A 306 0.16 1.52 16.29
N THR A 307 0.00 0.36 15.63
CA THR A 307 -1.08 0.17 14.65
C THR A 307 -2.48 0.25 15.27
N PHE A 308 -2.61 0.04 16.59
CA PHE A 308 -3.87 0.20 17.30
C PHE A 308 -4.45 1.63 17.20
N LEU A 309 -3.61 2.64 17.00
CA LEU A 309 -4.04 4.03 16.84
C LEU A 309 -5.01 4.23 15.66
N MET A 310 -4.99 3.33 14.67
CA MET A 310 -5.97 3.35 13.58
C MET A 310 -7.41 3.19 14.07
N LYS A 311 -7.62 2.44 15.17
CA LYS A 311 -8.95 2.27 15.77
C LYS A 311 -9.46 3.55 16.43
N MET A 312 -8.54 4.41 16.89
CA MET A 312 -8.92 5.70 17.50
C MET A 312 -9.49 6.68 16.47
N TYR A 313 -9.13 6.52 15.19
CA TYR A 313 -9.71 7.34 14.13
C TYR A 313 -11.24 7.26 14.07
N GLY A 314 -11.82 6.13 14.45
CA GLY A 314 -13.26 5.88 14.48
C GLY A 314 -13.98 6.29 15.78
N LEU A 315 -13.34 7.02 16.72
CA LEU A 315 -13.96 7.42 17.98
C LEU A 315 -15.15 8.33 17.74
N GLU A 316 -16.32 7.96 18.26
CA GLU A 316 -17.55 8.73 18.17
C GLU A 316 -17.44 10.07 18.92
N GLY A 317 -18.08 11.12 18.39
CA GLY A 317 -18.09 12.45 19.01
C GLY A 317 -16.73 13.15 19.04
N CYS A 318 -15.86 12.85 18.06
CA CYS A 318 -14.55 13.47 17.86
C CYS A 318 -14.40 13.95 16.40
N ASP A 319 -15.49 14.38 15.76
CA ASP A 319 -15.50 14.75 14.34
C ASP A 319 -14.70 16.02 14.07
N ASP A 320 -14.63 16.93 15.03
CA ASP A 320 -13.78 18.13 15.01
C ASP A 320 -12.27 17.84 15.04
N LEU A 321 -11.87 16.62 15.39
CA LEU A 321 -10.48 16.17 15.42
C LEU A 321 -10.06 15.42 14.15
N ARG A 322 -10.90 15.40 13.11
CA ARG A 322 -10.69 14.77 11.81
C ARG A 322 -10.84 15.78 10.68
N ASN A 323 -10.33 15.45 9.51
CA ASN A 323 -10.71 16.15 8.29
C ASN A 323 -12.18 15.85 7.96
N GLU A 324 -12.86 16.81 7.35
CA GLU A 324 -14.19 16.55 6.79
C GLU A 324 -14.09 15.43 5.75
N PRO A 325 -14.97 14.40 5.83
CA PRO A 325 -14.95 13.32 4.87
C PRO A 325 -15.28 13.86 3.45
N TYR A 326 -14.39 13.59 2.51
CA TYR A 326 -14.68 13.89 1.12
C TYR A 326 -15.58 12.82 0.50
N THR A 327 -16.66 13.27 -0.15
CA THR A 327 -17.53 12.38 -0.92
C THR A 327 -17.15 12.44 -2.40
N PRO A 328 -16.71 11.31 -3.01
CA PRO A 328 -16.40 11.26 -4.43
C PRO A 328 -17.56 11.75 -5.30
N GLN A 329 -17.27 12.59 -6.27
CA GLN A 329 -18.27 13.21 -7.13
C GLN A 329 -18.57 12.36 -8.36
N ARG A 330 -19.72 12.58 -8.97
CA ARG A 330 -20.08 11.89 -10.22
C ARG A 330 -19.18 12.33 -11.36
N VAL A 331 -18.99 11.42 -12.31
CA VAL A 331 -18.31 11.72 -13.58
C VAL A 331 -19.31 12.49 -14.47
N PRO A 332 -19.00 13.72 -14.90
CA PRO A 332 -19.94 14.57 -15.62
C PRO A 332 -20.45 13.98 -16.93
N GLU A 333 -19.60 13.23 -17.61
CA GLU A 333 -19.88 12.61 -18.92
C GLU A 333 -20.82 11.39 -18.81
N ILE A 334 -21.03 10.84 -17.61
CA ILE A 334 -21.86 9.66 -17.40
C ILE A 334 -23.18 10.07 -16.77
N ILE A 335 -24.26 9.93 -17.52
CA ILE A 335 -25.62 10.26 -17.07
C ILE A 335 -26.16 9.08 -16.23
N PRO A 336 -26.59 9.31 -14.98
CA PRO A 336 -27.14 8.24 -14.15
C PRO A 336 -28.40 7.62 -14.79
N GLY A 337 -28.39 6.28 -14.89
CA GLY A 337 -29.50 5.52 -15.45
C GLY A 337 -29.43 5.30 -16.97
N GLU A 338 -28.51 5.98 -17.65
CA GLU A 338 -28.25 5.71 -19.06
C GLU A 338 -27.34 4.52 -19.27
N ASN A 339 -27.32 3.97 -20.47
CA ASN A 339 -26.46 2.86 -20.85
C ASN A 339 -25.00 3.36 -20.96
N ILE A 340 -24.10 2.79 -20.18
CA ILE A 340 -22.69 3.22 -20.15
C ILE A 340 -21.99 3.02 -21.51
N PHE A 341 -22.39 2.02 -22.29
CA PHE A 341 -21.84 1.76 -23.62
C PHE A 341 -22.18 2.87 -24.60
N ASP A 342 -23.38 3.46 -24.48
CA ASP A 342 -23.78 4.60 -25.30
C ASP A 342 -22.99 5.87 -24.94
N GLU A 343 -22.67 6.06 -23.66
CA GLU A 343 -21.82 7.18 -23.23
C GLU A 343 -20.39 7.01 -23.76
N ILE A 344 -19.81 5.82 -23.68
CA ILE A 344 -18.46 5.53 -24.20
C ILE A 344 -18.41 5.69 -25.75
N ARG A 345 -19.51 5.41 -26.47
CA ARG A 345 -19.57 5.63 -27.91
C ARG A 345 -19.51 7.10 -28.33
N LYS A 346 -19.89 8.02 -27.45
CA LYS A 346 -19.81 9.47 -27.71
C LYS A 346 -18.39 10.00 -27.69
N GLY A 347 -17.49 9.34 -26.98
CA GLY A 347 -16.07 9.68 -26.83
C GLY A 347 -15.44 9.00 -25.63
N ASP A 348 -14.13 9.05 -25.57
CA ASP A 348 -13.36 8.51 -24.42
C ASP A 348 -13.73 9.26 -23.14
N ILE A 349 -13.77 8.54 -22.01
CA ILE A 349 -14.14 9.09 -20.70
C ILE A 349 -12.99 8.90 -19.72
N LEU A 350 -12.48 10.01 -19.18
CA LEU A 350 -11.45 10.00 -18.15
C LEU A 350 -12.08 9.91 -16.76
N LEU A 351 -11.56 9.02 -15.93
CA LEU A 351 -11.87 8.88 -14.52
C LEU A 351 -10.68 9.32 -13.67
N HIS A 352 -10.94 10.09 -12.61
CA HIS A 352 -9.91 10.53 -11.68
C HIS A 352 -10.36 10.27 -10.23
N HIS A 353 -9.99 9.11 -9.71
CA HIS A 353 -10.27 8.70 -8.33
C HIS A 353 -9.27 9.32 -7.34
N PRO A 354 -9.64 9.54 -6.08
CA PRO A 354 -10.96 9.39 -5.43
C PRO A 354 -11.86 10.61 -5.62
N TYR A 355 -11.43 11.60 -6.39
CA TYR A 355 -12.18 12.84 -6.61
C TYR A 355 -13.51 12.56 -7.29
N GLN A 356 -13.48 11.63 -8.25
CA GLN A 356 -14.66 11.06 -8.89
C GLN A 356 -14.90 9.64 -8.39
N THR A 357 -16.19 9.24 -8.32
CA THR A 357 -16.60 7.91 -7.84
C THR A 357 -16.10 6.78 -8.72
N PHE A 358 -15.89 5.62 -8.12
CA PHE A 358 -15.55 4.38 -8.82
C PHE A 358 -16.77 3.65 -9.41
N ASP A 359 -17.98 4.12 -9.09
CA ASP A 359 -19.24 3.48 -9.52
C ASP A 359 -19.32 3.23 -11.03
N PRO A 360 -18.84 4.11 -11.93
CA PRO A 360 -18.85 3.83 -13.36
C PRO A 360 -18.11 2.55 -13.76
N VAL A 361 -17.01 2.21 -13.06
CA VAL A 361 -16.26 0.97 -13.32
C VAL A 361 -17.05 -0.25 -12.85
N VAL A 362 -17.75 -0.14 -11.73
CA VAL A 362 -18.66 -1.19 -11.24
C VAL A 362 -19.83 -1.33 -12.19
N ASP A 363 -20.45 -0.23 -12.61
CA ASP A 363 -21.59 -0.19 -13.52
C ASP A 363 -21.26 -0.74 -14.90
N PHE A 364 -20.06 -0.51 -15.40
CA PHE A 364 -19.58 -1.07 -16.65
C PHE A 364 -19.67 -2.61 -16.68
N ILE A 365 -19.23 -3.26 -15.63
CA ILE A 365 -19.31 -4.72 -15.51
C ILE A 365 -20.74 -5.17 -15.15
N ARG A 366 -21.43 -4.43 -14.29
CA ARG A 366 -22.80 -4.74 -13.88
C ARG A 366 -23.78 -4.66 -15.07
N GLN A 367 -23.73 -3.60 -15.87
CA GLN A 367 -24.53 -3.49 -17.08
C GLN A 367 -24.17 -4.56 -18.10
N ALA A 368 -22.87 -4.83 -18.30
CA ALA A 368 -22.42 -5.92 -19.16
C ALA A 368 -22.96 -7.29 -18.74
N SER A 369 -23.14 -7.53 -17.44
CA SER A 369 -23.59 -8.82 -16.93
C SER A 369 -25.05 -9.16 -17.33
N VAL A 370 -25.88 -8.16 -17.49
CA VAL A 370 -27.32 -8.32 -17.79
C VAL A 370 -27.70 -7.95 -19.22
N ASP A 371 -26.86 -7.20 -19.95
CA ASP A 371 -27.14 -6.76 -21.32
C ASP A 371 -27.14 -7.95 -22.28
N PRO A 372 -28.28 -8.24 -23.00
CA PRO A 372 -28.37 -9.39 -23.90
C PRO A 372 -27.43 -9.33 -25.11
N ASP A 373 -26.96 -8.14 -25.49
CA ASP A 373 -26.05 -7.95 -26.62
C ASP A 373 -24.57 -8.14 -26.24
N VAL A 374 -24.25 -8.20 -24.94
CA VAL A 374 -22.90 -8.52 -24.50
C VAL A 374 -22.59 -10.01 -24.65
N LEU A 375 -21.56 -10.32 -25.43
CA LEU A 375 -21.13 -11.66 -25.77
C LEU A 375 -20.04 -12.19 -24.82
N ALA A 376 -19.10 -11.33 -24.45
CA ALA A 376 -17.96 -11.71 -23.61
C ALA A 376 -17.51 -10.58 -22.68
N ILE A 377 -17.00 -10.97 -21.50
CA ILE A 377 -16.35 -10.08 -20.55
C ILE A 377 -15.00 -10.70 -20.20
N LYS A 378 -13.93 -9.92 -20.28
CA LYS A 378 -12.60 -10.33 -19.88
C LYS A 378 -12.01 -9.30 -18.94
N GLN A 379 -11.45 -9.72 -17.79
CA GLN A 379 -10.94 -8.80 -16.78
C GLN A 379 -9.75 -9.37 -16.02
N THR A 380 -8.79 -8.48 -15.66
CA THR A 380 -7.71 -8.80 -14.73
C THR A 380 -8.06 -8.33 -13.33
N LEU A 381 -7.77 -9.16 -12.32
CA LEU A 381 -7.98 -8.85 -10.91
C LEU A 381 -6.68 -9.09 -10.13
N TYR A 382 -6.26 -8.10 -9.35
CA TYR A 382 -5.04 -8.18 -8.53
C TYR A 382 -5.35 -8.10 -7.03
N ARG A 383 -6.00 -7.04 -6.58
CA ARG A 383 -6.52 -6.83 -5.21
C ARG A 383 -7.96 -6.48 -5.30
N VAL A 384 -8.81 -7.24 -4.65
CA VAL A 384 -10.26 -7.09 -4.69
C VAL A 384 -10.77 -6.87 -3.28
N SER A 385 -11.82 -6.06 -3.12
CA SER A 385 -12.46 -5.87 -1.81
C SER A 385 -13.10 -7.15 -1.29
N GLY A 386 -13.27 -7.25 0.03
CA GLY A 386 -13.85 -8.44 0.67
C GLY A 386 -15.30 -8.73 0.27
N ASN A 387 -16.04 -7.75 -0.23
CA ASN A 387 -17.40 -7.91 -0.77
C ASN A 387 -17.50 -7.14 -2.09
N SER A 388 -16.76 -7.60 -3.11
CA SER A 388 -16.62 -6.90 -4.38
C SER A 388 -17.87 -7.00 -5.25
N PRO A 389 -18.47 -5.86 -5.64
CA PRO A 389 -19.58 -5.84 -6.60
C PRO A 389 -19.15 -6.29 -8.00
N ILE A 390 -17.87 -6.10 -8.35
CA ILE A 390 -17.31 -6.56 -9.64
C ILE A 390 -17.31 -8.09 -9.70
N ILE A 391 -16.87 -8.77 -8.64
CA ILE A 391 -16.90 -10.25 -8.56
C ILE A 391 -18.33 -10.77 -8.68
N ALA A 392 -19.29 -10.13 -8.00
CA ALA A 392 -20.70 -10.50 -8.10
C ALA A 392 -21.23 -10.36 -9.52
N SER A 393 -20.91 -9.26 -10.20
CA SER A 393 -21.33 -9.00 -11.58
C SER A 393 -20.70 -9.96 -12.60
N LEU A 394 -19.41 -10.31 -12.41
CA LEU A 394 -18.74 -11.30 -13.27
C LEU A 394 -19.37 -12.70 -13.13
N ALA A 395 -19.67 -13.11 -11.88
CA ALA A 395 -20.37 -14.37 -11.62
C ALA A 395 -21.76 -14.38 -12.28
N GLN A 396 -22.55 -13.31 -12.08
CA GLN A 396 -23.87 -13.16 -12.72
C GLN A 396 -23.78 -13.20 -14.25
N ALA A 397 -22.75 -12.60 -14.85
CA ALA A 397 -22.57 -12.65 -16.30
C ALA A 397 -22.37 -14.07 -16.82
N ALA A 398 -21.59 -14.89 -16.12
CA ALA A 398 -21.39 -16.30 -16.47
C ALA A 398 -22.69 -17.12 -16.30
N GLU A 399 -23.42 -16.91 -15.21
CA GLU A 399 -24.73 -17.51 -14.97
C GLU A 399 -25.74 -17.12 -16.06
N ASN A 400 -25.66 -15.91 -16.60
CA ASN A 400 -26.46 -15.44 -17.76
C ASN A 400 -25.97 -15.99 -19.11
N GLY A 401 -25.02 -16.91 -19.12
CA GLY A 401 -24.52 -17.60 -20.32
C GLY A 401 -23.50 -16.83 -21.15
N LYS A 402 -22.92 -15.73 -20.63
CA LYS A 402 -21.88 -14.97 -21.33
C LYS A 402 -20.52 -15.64 -21.19
N GLN A 403 -19.63 -15.42 -22.15
CA GLN A 403 -18.23 -15.86 -22.06
C GLN A 403 -17.47 -14.94 -21.11
N VAL A 404 -17.17 -15.42 -19.90
CA VAL A 404 -16.47 -14.64 -18.88
C VAL A 404 -15.11 -15.26 -18.62
N SER A 405 -14.04 -14.49 -18.89
CA SER A 405 -12.66 -14.89 -18.62
C SER A 405 -12.02 -13.92 -17.61
N VAL A 406 -11.57 -14.43 -16.49
CA VAL A 406 -11.02 -13.62 -15.41
C VAL A 406 -9.64 -14.12 -15.05
N LEU A 407 -8.64 -13.24 -15.15
CA LEU A 407 -7.35 -13.52 -14.55
C LEU A 407 -7.34 -13.02 -13.11
N VAL A 408 -7.15 -13.93 -12.16
CA VAL A 408 -7.01 -13.62 -10.73
C VAL A 408 -5.56 -13.86 -10.33
N GLU A 409 -4.85 -12.79 -9.96
CA GLU A 409 -3.45 -12.88 -9.52
C GLU A 409 -3.37 -13.45 -8.09
N LEU A 410 -3.06 -14.73 -7.97
CA LEU A 410 -2.99 -15.41 -6.68
C LEU A 410 -1.80 -14.97 -5.81
N LYS A 411 -0.73 -14.44 -6.42
CA LYS A 411 0.50 -14.00 -5.72
C LYS A 411 0.44 -12.52 -5.33
N ALA A 412 -0.77 -11.93 -5.22
CA ALA A 412 -0.96 -10.59 -4.68
C ALA A 412 -0.63 -10.60 -3.19
N ARG A 413 0.53 -10.04 -2.81
CA ARG A 413 1.11 -10.15 -1.46
C ARG A 413 0.14 -9.69 -0.38
N PHE A 414 -0.09 -10.57 0.62
CA PHE A 414 -1.03 -10.44 1.74
C PHE A 414 -2.53 -10.47 1.36
N ASP A 415 -2.85 -10.62 0.08
CA ASP A 415 -4.22 -10.81 -0.41
C ASP A 415 -4.43 -12.22 -0.99
N GLU A 416 -3.45 -13.10 -0.89
CA GLU A 416 -3.45 -14.43 -1.51
C GLU A 416 -4.66 -15.26 -1.07
N GLU A 417 -4.97 -15.30 0.24
CA GLU A 417 -6.11 -16.04 0.78
C GLU A 417 -7.44 -15.54 0.23
N ASN A 418 -7.61 -14.22 0.19
CA ASN A 418 -8.81 -13.58 -0.33
C ASN A 418 -8.97 -13.87 -1.84
N ASN A 419 -7.88 -13.76 -2.62
CA ASN A 419 -7.91 -14.00 -4.05
C ASN A 419 -8.21 -15.49 -4.39
N ILE A 420 -7.73 -16.43 -3.57
CA ILE A 420 -8.08 -17.84 -3.70
C ILE A 420 -9.58 -18.07 -3.51
N VAL A 421 -10.20 -17.43 -2.52
CA VAL A 421 -11.65 -17.54 -2.28
C VAL A 421 -12.43 -17.02 -3.48
N TRP A 422 -12.05 -15.85 -4.02
CA TRP A 422 -12.73 -15.24 -5.17
C TRP A 422 -12.53 -16.06 -6.44
N ALA A 423 -11.33 -16.58 -6.68
CA ALA A 423 -11.07 -17.44 -7.83
C ALA A 423 -12.00 -18.66 -7.83
N LYS A 424 -12.14 -19.35 -6.70
CA LYS A 424 -13.06 -20.49 -6.56
C LYS A 424 -14.53 -20.11 -6.74
N LYS A 425 -14.96 -18.95 -6.23
CA LYS A 425 -16.32 -18.46 -6.41
C LYS A 425 -16.64 -18.19 -7.87
N LEU A 426 -15.72 -17.58 -8.60
CA LEU A 426 -15.87 -17.33 -10.05
C LEU A 426 -15.93 -18.64 -10.85
N GLU A 427 -15.08 -19.62 -10.54
CA GLU A 427 -15.15 -20.94 -11.20
C GLU A 427 -16.50 -21.62 -10.97
N GLN A 428 -17.01 -21.61 -9.74
CA GLN A 428 -18.30 -22.20 -9.39
C GLN A 428 -19.46 -21.55 -10.14
N ALA A 429 -19.36 -20.27 -10.46
CA ALA A 429 -20.34 -19.52 -11.27
C ALA A 429 -20.20 -19.81 -12.78
N GLY A 430 -19.18 -20.55 -13.23
CA GLY A 430 -18.95 -20.88 -14.63
C GLY A 430 -18.00 -19.93 -15.37
N CYS A 431 -17.29 -19.05 -14.66
CA CYS A 431 -16.25 -18.23 -15.27
C CYS A 431 -15.01 -19.07 -15.64
N HIS A 432 -14.36 -18.74 -16.75
CA HIS A 432 -13.04 -19.24 -17.08
C HIS A 432 -12.00 -18.46 -16.27
N VAL A 433 -11.43 -19.09 -15.23
CA VAL A 433 -10.48 -18.43 -14.33
C VAL A 433 -9.05 -18.82 -14.68
N ILE A 434 -8.17 -17.82 -14.79
CA ILE A 434 -6.73 -17.96 -15.01
C ILE A 434 -6.03 -17.53 -13.72
N TYR A 435 -5.18 -18.40 -13.16
CA TYR A 435 -4.50 -18.17 -11.87
C TYR A 435 -3.15 -17.44 -11.98
N GLY A 436 -2.98 -16.61 -12.98
CA GLY A 436 -1.73 -15.91 -13.30
C GLY A 436 -0.88 -16.67 -14.30
N LEU A 437 0.30 -16.14 -14.59
CA LEU A 437 1.29 -16.75 -15.49
C LEU A 437 2.48 -17.26 -14.67
N VAL A 438 3.04 -18.41 -15.08
CA VAL A 438 4.27 -18.95 -14.47
C VAL A 438 5.42 -17.96 -14.68
N GLY A 439 6.19 -17.69 -13.63
CA GLY A 439 7.33 -16.76 -13.66
C GLY A 439 6.99 -15.28 -13.71
N LEU A 440 5.73 -14.90 -13.97
CA LEU A 440 5.27 -13.51 -14.05
C LEU A 440 4.17 -13.24 -13.02
N LYS A 441 4.03 -11.96 -12.63
CA LYS A 441 2.86 -11.47 -11.89
C LYS A 441 2.06 -10.54 -12.77
N THR A 442 0.75 -10.76 -12.86
CA THR A 442 -0.12 -9.87 -13.62
C THR A 442 -0.54 -8.68 -12.76
N HIS A 443 -0.12 -7.49 -13.17
CA HIS A 443 -0.42 -6.25 -12.45
C HIS A 443 -1.13 -5.21 -13.33
N SER A 444 -1.42 -5.53 -14.59
CA SER A 444 -2.22 -4.71 -15.49
C SER A 444 -3.66 -4.58 -15.01
N LYS A 445 -4.27 -3.43 -15.28
CA LYS A 445 -5.68 -3.15 -14.97
C LYS A 445 -6.40 -2.90 -16.29
N ILE A 446 -7.05 -3.94 -16.77
CA ILE A 446 -7.77 -3.95 -18.03
C ILE A 446 -9.06 -4.76 -17.90
N ALA A 447 -10.14 -4.21 -18.42
CA ALA A 447 -11.41 -4.89 -18.61
C ALA A 447 -11.88 -4.69 -20.05
N LEU A 448 -12.31 -5.76 -20.67
CA LEU A 448 -12.80 -5.78 -22.06
C LEU A 448 -14.21 -6.37 -22.07
N VAL A 449 -15.16 -5.62 -22.64
CA VAL A 449 -16.51 -6.06 -22.94
C VAL A 449 -16.68 -6.12 -24.44
N VAL A 450 -17.10 -7.26 -24.95
CA VAL A 450 -17.39 -7.49 -26.36
C VAL A 450 -18.90 -7.50 -26.54
N ARG A 451 -19.44 -6.53 -27.26
CA ARG A 451 -20.86 -6.30 -27.43
C ARG A 451 -21.26 -6.33 -28.93
N ARG A 452 -22.41 -6.89 -29.20
CA ARG A 452 -23.04 -6.81 -30.54
C ARG A 452 -23.71 -5.46 -30.68
N GLU A 453 -23.38 -4.75 -31.73
CA GLU A 453 -24.02 -3.50 -32.12
C GLU A 453 -24.72 -3.65 -33.47
N GLU A 454 -25.46 -2.65 -33.89
CA GLU A 454 -26.16 -2.66 -35.23
C GLU A 454 -25.15 -2.76 -36.39
N ASP A 455 -23.96 -2.15 -36.21
CA ASP A 455 -22.89 -2.11 -37.20
C ASP A 455 -21.87 -3.25 -37.09
N GLY A 456 -22.07 -4.20 -36.16
CA GLY A 456 -21.20 -5.34 -35.94
C GLY A 456 -20.80 -5.54 -34.51
N ILE A 457 -19.62 -6.15 -34.26
CA ILE A 457 -19.10 -6.39 -32.92
C ILE A 457 -18.20 -5.24 -32.52
N ARG A 458 -18.47 -4.63 -31.35
CA ARG A 458 -17.68 -3.56 -30.79
C ARG A 458 -17.01 -4.00 -29.48
N ARG A 459 -15.80 -3.50 -29.26
CA ARG A 459 -15.02 -3.74 -28.04
C ARG A 459 -15.03 -2.47 -27.20
N TYR A 460 -15.46 -2.59 -25.97
CA TYR A 460 -15.42 -1.53 -24.96
C TYR A 460 -14.37 -1.88 -23.96
N VAL A 461 -13.45 -0.97 -23.70
CA VAL A 461 -12.28 -1.22 -22.88
C VAL A 461 -12.19 -0.21 -21.73
N HIS A 462 -11.94 -0.70 -20.53
CA HIS A 462 -11.47 0.11 -19.43
C HIS A 462 -10.00 -0.19 -19.18
N LEU A 463 -9.19 0.86 -19.13
CA LEU A 463 -7.76 0.82 -18.79
C LEU A 463 -7.54 1.71 -17.57
N GLY A 464 -6.80 1.24 -16.58
CA GLY A 464 -6.58 1.99 -15.35
C GLY A 464 -5.17 1.89 -14.79
N THR A 465 -4.81 2.89 -13.98
CA THR A 465 -3.57 2.87 -13.18
C THR A 465 -3.76 2.15 -11.86
N GLY A 466 -5.00 2.09 -11.34
CA GLY A 466 -5.40 1.54 -10.06
C GLY A 466 -6.12 0.21 -10.13
N ASN A 467 -6.12 -0.53 -9.03
CA ASN A 467 -6.76 -1.84 -8.92
C ASN A 467 -8.30 -1.73 -9.01
N TYR A 468 -8.94 -2.82 -9.45
CA TYR A 468 -10.40 -2.98 -9.42
C TYR A 468 -10.89 -3.27 -7.99
N ASN A 469 -10.79 -2.25 -7.12
CA ASN A 469 -11.13 -2.35 -5.71
C ASN A 469 -11.84 -1.06 -5.27
N ASP A 470 -13.16 -1.16 -5.08
CA ASP A 470 -14.04 -0.05 -4.74
C ASP A 470 -13.73 0.59 -3.37
N SER A 471 -13.15 -0.17 -2.45
CA SER A 471 -12.75 0.33 -1.13
C SER A 471 -11.48 1.19 -1.23
N THR A 472 -10.45 0.72 -1.94
CA THR A 472 -9.19 1.47 -2.09
C THR A 472 -9.34 2.65 -3.05
N ALA A 473 -10.26 2.59 -4.00
CA ALA A 473 -10.57 3.68 -4.93
C ALA A 473 -11.08 4.97 -4.24
N LYS A 474 -11.48 4.87 -2.97
CA LYS A 474 -11.85 6.03 -2.13
C LYS A 474 -10.65 6.70 -1.42
N LEU A 475 -9.49 6.05 -1.45
CA LEU A 475 -8.30 6.45 -0.71
C LEU A 475 -7.07 6.69 -1.60
N TYR A 476 -7.03 6.07 -2.79
CA TYR A 476 -5.89 6.11 -3.71
C TYR A 476 -6.22 7.03 -4.88
N THR A 477 -5.26 7.89 -5.24
CA THR A 477 -5.39 8.67 -6.46
C THR A 477 -5.02 7.79 -7.65
N ASP A 478 -5.97 7.56 -8.52
CA ASP A 478 -5.77 6.76 -9.73
C ASP A 478 -6.55 7.37 -10.91
N CYS A 479 -6.08 7.10 -12.11
CA CYS A 479 -6.75 7.48 -13.34
C CYS A 479 -7.17 6.25 -14.14
N GLY A 480 -8.30 6.36 -14.85
CA GLY A 480 -8.77 5.35 -15.77
C GLY A 480 -9.38 5.98 -17.00
N ILE A 481 -9.42 5.23 -18.09
CA ILE A 481 -10.10 5.62 -19.35
C ILE A 481 -11.05 4.53 -19.76
N PHE A 482 -12.28 4.93 -20.14
CA PHE A 482 -13.15 4.13 -20.97
C PHE A 482 -12.97 4.54 -22.42
N THR A 483 -12.86 3.56 -23.31
CA THR A 483 -12.75 3.78 -24.75
C THR A 483 -13.41 2.67 -25.53
N CYS A 484 -13.85 2.95 -26.74
CA CYS A 484 -14.21 1.96 -27.74
C CYS A 484 -13.40 2.11 -29.03
N ASP A 485 -12.19 2.70 -28.91
CA ASP A 485 -11.25 2.79 -30.02
C ASP A 485 -10.90 1.41 -30.56
N GLY A 486 -10.88 1.27 -31.88
CA GLY A 486 -10.69 -0.03 -32.56
C GLY A 486 -9.30 -0.62 -32.32
N ALA A 487 -8.26 0.19 -32.36
CA ALA A 487 -6.88 -0.24 -32.20
C ALA A 487 -6.58 -0.67 -30.75
N ILE A 488 -7.08 0.10 -29.76
CA ILE A 488 -7.00 -0.27 -28.35
C ILE A 488 -7.82 -1.55 -28.08
N GLY A 489 -9.01 -1.68 -28.70
CA GLY A 489 -9.86 -2.88 -28.59
C GLY A 489 -9.18 -4.15 -29.11
N GLU A 490 -8.47 -4.05 -30.24
CA GLU A 490 -7.66 -5.16 -30.79
C GLU A 490 -6.50 -5.52 -29.86
N ASP A 491 -5.77 -4.53 -29.39
CA ASP A 491 -4.67 -4.73 -28.44
C ASP A 491 -5.18 -5.35 -27.11
N ALA A 492 -6.32 -4.91 -26.60
CA ALA A 492 -6.96 -5.49 -25.42
C ALA A 492 -7.28 -6.97 -25.62
N THR A 493 -7.78 -7.33 -26.83
CA THR A 493 -8.03 -8.73 -27.17
C THR A 493 -6.72 -9.53 -27.19
N ALA A 494 -5.67 -8.96 -27.77
CA ALA A 494 -4.34 -9.57 -27.81
C ALA A 494 -3.74 -9.77 -26.41
N VAL A 495 -3.92 -8.81 -25.49
CA VAL A 495 -3.52 -8.95 -24.07
C VAL A 495 -4.16 -10.17 -23.44
N PHE A 496 -5.46 -10.35 -23.57
CA PHE A 496 -6.14 -11.51 -22.99
C PHE A 496 -5.79 -12.82 -23.67
N ASN A 497 -5.52 -12.84 -24.98
CA ASN A 497 -5.02 -14.02 -25.66
C ASN A 497 -3.61 -14.41 -25.21
N MET A 498 -2.74 -13.42 -24.95
CA MET A 498 -1.42 -13.63 -24.34
C MET A 498 -1.55 -14.22 -22.92
N LEU A 499 -2.48 -13.69 -22.12
CA LEU A 499 -2.68 -14.13 -20.75
C LEU A 499 -3.30 -15.53 -20.64
N SER A 500 -4.13 -15.94 -21.60
CA SER A 500 -4.86 -17.20 -21.56
C SER A 500 -4.26 -18.32 -22.42
N GLY A 501 -3.55 -17.97 -23.47
CA GLY A 501 -3.15 -18.94 -24.51
C GLY A 501 -1.66 -19.00 -24.82
N TYR A 502 -0.79 -18.31 -24.07
CA TYR A 502 0.65 -18.20 -24.36
C TYR A 502 0.97 -17.70 -25.78
N SER A 503 0.06 -16.91 -26.37
CA SER A 503 0.28 -16.36 -27.70
C SER A 503 0.81 -14.93 -27.59
N GLU A 504 2.04 -14.73 -28.05
CA GLU A 504 2.64 -13.40 -28.09
C GLU A 504 2.29 -12.71 -29.42
N PRO A 505 1.71 -11.48 -29.39
CA PRO A 505 1.49 -10.72 -30.60
C PRO A 505 2.80 -10.24 -31.20
N LEU A 506 2.88 -10.15 -32.53
CA LEU A 506 4.06 -9.67 -33.25
C LEU A 506 4.31 -8.17 -33.04
N SER A 507 3.25 -7.40 -32.80
CA SER A 507 3.27 -5.96 -32.60
C SER A 507 2.04 -5.51 -31.82
N TRP A 508 2.09 -4.31 -31.29
CA TRP A 508 0.98 -3.60 -30.65
C TRP A 508 0.63 -2.38 -31.49
N ASN A 509 -0.64 -2.03 -31.55
CA ASN A 509 -1.10 -0.83 -32.25
C ASN A 509 -0.83 0.42 -31.36
N GLU A 510 -1.43 0.45 -30.17
CA GLU A 510 -1.39 1.60 -29.26
C GLU A 510 -0.78 1.24 -27.90
N LEU A 511 -1.04 0.04 -27.39
CA LEU A 511 -0.56 -0.38 -26.09
C LEU A 511 0.94 -0.73 -26.11
N ALA A 512 1.59 -0.59 -24.94
CA ALA A 512 2.89 -1.22 -24.72
C ALA A 512 2.83 -2.10 -23.47
N VAL A 513 3.20 -3.36 -23.62
CA VAL A 513 3.02 -4.39 -22.59
C VAL A 513 4.38 -4.88 -22.09
N ALA A 514 4.55 -4.98 -20.75
CA ALA A 514 5.67 -5.66 -20.15
C ALA A 514 5.39 -7.19 -20.11
N PRO A 515 6.47 -8.04 -20.10
CA PRO A 515 7.88 -7.65 -19.88
C PRO A 515 8.67 -7.24 -21.14
N ILE A 516 8.17 -7.43 -22.33
CA ILE A 516 8.99 -7.33 -23.57
C ILE A 516 9.04 -5.91 -24.12
N TRP A 517 7.87 -5.23 -24.24
CA TRP A 517 7.73 -4.03 -25.05
C TRP A 517 7.85 -2.74 -24.24
N LEU A 518 7.45 -2.75 -22.98
CA LEU A 518 7.26 -1.54 -22.16
C LEU A 518 8.58 -0.80 -21.89
N ARG A 519 9.64 -1.50 -21.51
CA ARG A 519 10.97 -0.91 -21.30
C ARG A 519 11.49 -0.24 -22.56
N THR A 520 11.37 -0.92 -23.70
CA THR A 520 11.79 -0.40 -24.99
C THR A 520 11.03 0.86 -25.40
N LYS A 521 9.72 0.88 -25.15
CA LYS A 521 8.87 2.06 -25.42
C LYS A 521 9.35 3.27 -24.60
N PHE A 522 9.52 3.14 -23.28
CA PHE A 522 10.02 4.23 -22.44
C PHE A 522 11.40 4.71 -22.85
N THR A 523 12.33 3.80 -23.07
CA THR A 523 13.70 4.15 -23.52
C THR A 523 13.68 4.91 -24.83
N LYS A 524 12.83 4.50 -25.78
CA LYS A 524 12.67 5.16 -27.08
C LYS A 524 12.11 6.60 -26.91
N LEU A 525 11.10 6.77 -26.07
CA LEU A 525 10.51 8.08 -25.80
C LEU A 525 11.51 9.04 -25.13
N ILE A 526 12.25 8.58 -24.13
CA ILE A 526 13.29 9.39 -23.47
C ILE A 526 14.40 9.76 -24.43
N ARG A 527 14.89 8.81 -25.24
CA ARG A 527 15.93 9.06 -26.24
C ARG A 527 15.48 10.04 -27.34
N ARG A 528 14.19 10.04 -27.69
CA ARG A 528 13.63 11.01 -28.62
C ARG A 528 13.74 12.44 -28.08
N GLU A 529 13.36 12.67 -26.82
CA GLU A 529 13.55 13.98 -26.18
C GLU A 529 15.03 14.34 -26.09
N THR A 530 15.90 13.39 -25.77
CA THR A 530 17.37 13.59 -25.77
C THR A 530 17.88 14.07 -27.13
N LYS A 531 17.37 13.46 -28.20
CA LYS A 531 17.72 13.85 -29.58
C LYS A 531 17.24 15.27 -29.89
N HIS A 532 15.99 15.62 -29.53
CA HIS A 532 15.47 16.96 -29.74
C HIS A 532 16.31 18.02 -29.02
N ALA A 533 16.69 17.76 -27.76
CA ALA A 533 17.56 18.67 -27.01
C ALA A 533 18.94 18.84 -27.67
N LYS A 534 19.57 17.76 -28.15
CA LYS A 534 20.85 17.81 -28.90
C LYS A 534 20.73 18.57 -30.22
N GLU A 535 19.56 18.60 -30.82
CA GLU A 535 19.26 19.38 -32.05
C GLU A 535 18.90 20.86 -31.72
N GLY A 536 18.96 21.26 -30.46
CA GLY A 536 18.63 22.62 -30.00
C GLY A 536 17.12 22.91 -29.93
N LYS A 537 16.28 21.89 -30.02
CA LYS A 537 14.82 22.00 -29.91
C LYS A 537 14.38 21.93 -28.44
N PRO A 538 13.22 22.52 -28.10
CA PRO A 538 12.63 22.36 -26.78
C PRO A 538 12.35 20.88 -26.51
N ALA A 539 12.73 20.42 -25.32
CA ALA A 539 12.51 19.05 -24.90
C ALA A 539 12.15 18.96 -23.42
N LYS A 540 11.12 18.21 -23.09
CA LYS A 540 10.60 18.11 -21.71
C LYS A 540 10.01 16.75 -21.44
N ILE A 541 10.28 16.25 -20.23
CA ILE A 541 9.67 15.02 -19.68
C ILE A 541 9.03 15.36 -18.35
N ILE A 542 7.78 14.93 -18.14
CA ILE A 542 7.15 14.90 -16.83
C ILE A 542 6.73 13.46 -16.57
N ALA A 543 7.09 12.89 -15.42
CA ALA A 543 6.67 11.54 -15.09
C ALA A 543 6.23 11.44 -13.63
N LYS A 544 5.04 10.90 -13.43
CA LYS A 544 4.48 10.58 -12.10
C LYS A 544 4.44 9.09 -11.92
N MET A 545 4.92 8.61 -10.76
CA MET A 545 4.95 7.18 -10.40
C MET A 545 5.12 6.98 -8.90
N ASN A 546 5.00 5.72 -8.44
CA ASN A 546 5.26 5.42 -7.02
C ASN A 546 6.74 5.18 -6.73
N SER A 547 7.47 4.60 -7.68
CA SER A 547 8.88 4.22 -7.48
C SER A 547 9.71 4.34 -8.75
N LEU A 548 10.91 4.87 -8.61
CA LEU A 548 11.93 4.99 -9.65
C LEU A 548 13.23 4.32 -9.16
N CYS A 549 13.50 3.11 -9.62
CA CYS A 549 14.72 2.37 -9.25
C CYS A 549 15.28 1.47 -10.36
N ASP A 550 14.81 1.64 -11.61
CA ASP A 550 15.36 0.92 -12.76
C ASP A 550 16.65 1.60 -13.24
N PRO A 551 17.82 0.90 -13.21
CA PRO A 551 19.09 1.51 -13.58
C PRO A 551 19.10 2.01 -15.03
N GLY A 552 18.55 1.25 -15.97
CA GLY A 552 18.57 1.61 -17.40
C GLY A 552 17.70 2.82 -17.72
N ILE A 553 16.56 2.96 -17.04
CA ILE A 553 15.73 4.17 -17.18
C ILE A 553 16.44 5.36 -16.52
N ILE A 554 17.03 5.20 -15.33
CA ILE A 554 17.78 6.28 -14.66
C ILE A 554 18.96 6.75 -15.54
N GLU A 555 19.74 5.85 -16.13
CA GLU A 555 20.80 6.19 -17.08
C GLU A 555 20.26 7.02 -18.25
N SER A 556 19.14 6.59 -18.84
CA SER A 556 18.52 7.32 -19.96
C SER A 556 18.05 8.71 -19.56
N LEU A 557 17.56 8.89 -18.31
CA LEU A 557 17.19 10.21 -17.77
C LEU A 557 18.43 11.09 -17.53
N TYR A 558 19.54 10.51 -17.08
CA TYR A 558 20.81 11.23 -16.93
C TYR A 558 21.37 11.69 -18.29
N GLU A 559 21.34 10.81 -19.30
CA GLU A 559 21.71 11.18 -20.67
C GLU A 559 20.83 12.34 -21.21
N ALA A 560 19.53 12.27 -20.94
CA ALA A 560 18.58 13.30 -21.36
C ALA A 560 18.85 14.63 -20.65
N SER A 561 19.07 14.58 -19.33
CA SER A 561 19.40 15.77 -18.54
C SER A 561 20.72 16.40 -18.99
N ALA A 562 21.76 15.63 -19.21
CA ALA A 562 23.06 16.08 -19.71
C ALA A 562 22.94 16.73 -21.11
N ALA A 563 21.97 16.29 -21.92
CA ALA A 563 21.67 16.88 -23.23
C ALA A 563 20.82 18.16 -23.14
N GLY A 564 20.31 18.54 -21.96
CA GLY A 564 19.52 19.76 -21.75
C GLY A 564 18.01 19.54 -21.69
N VAL A 565 17.52 18.30 -21.65
CA VAL A 565 16.08 18.01 -21.45
C VAL A 565 15.64 18.42 -20.06
N LYS A 566 14.58 19.21 -19.95
CA LYS A 566 13.95 19.54 -18.67
C LYS A 566 13.13 18.36 -18.16
N ILE A 567 13.48 17.80 -17.01
CA ILE A 567 12.87 16.62 -16.45
C ILE A 567 12.25 16.93 -15.08
N GLN A 568 10.95 16.71 -14.94
CA GLN A 568 10.20 16.92 -13.71
C GLN A 568 9.54 15.59 -13.29
N LEU A 569 9.93 15.06 -12.14
CA LEU A 569 9.50 13.78 -11.65
C LEU A 569 8.66 13.93 -10.37
N ILE A 570 7.51 13.27 -10.32
CA ILE A 570 6.66 13.18 -9.13
C ILE A 570 6.72 11.72 -8.66
N VAL A 571 7.60 11.46 -7.69
CA VAL A 571 7.87 10.10 -7.19
C VAL A 571 7.45 10.03 -5.73
N ARG A 572 6.36 9.35 -5.44
CA ARG A 572 5.80 9.26 -4.09
C ARG A 572 6.74 8.59 -3.09
N GLY A 573 7.30 7.45 -3.44
CA GLY A 573 8.04 6.56 -2.55
C GLY A 573 9.52 6.48 -2.87
N ILE A 574 9.96 5.34 -3.37
CA ILE A 574 11.37 5.02 -3.65
C ILE A 574 11.86 5.83 -4.85
N CYS A 575 12.98 6.52 -4.68
CA CYS A 575 13.70 7.17 -5.76
C CYS A 575 15.20 6.86 -5.62
N CYS A 576 15.73 6.05 -6.53
CA CYS A 576 17.16 5.74 -6.56
C CYS A 576 17.96 6.72 -7.42
N LEU A 577 17.31 7.65 -8.13
CA LEU A 577 17.93 8.72 -8.87
C LEU A 577 18.39 9.84 -7.92
N LYS A 578 19.58 10.36 -8.13
CA LYS A 578 20.09 11.57 -7.45
C LYS A 578 20.00 12.79 -8.34
N VAL A 579 19.63 13.92 -7.76
CA VAL A 579 19.51 15.22 -8.44
C VAL A 579 20.71 16.11 -8.18
N GLY A 580 20.90 17.13 -9.01
CA GLY A 580 21.91 18.19 -8.79
C GLY A 580 23.36 17.75 -8.99
N ILE A 581 23.59 16.61 -9.65
CA ILE A 581 24.96 16.17 -10.01
C ILE A 581 25.42 16.97 -11.23
N PRO A 582 26.54 17.74 -11.13
CA PRO A 582 27.06 18.54 -12.22
C PRO A 582 27.30 17.73 -13.50
N GLY A 583 26.76 18.22 -14.62
CA GLY A 583 26.86 17.57 -15.94
C GLY A 583 26.06 16.26 -16.09
N VAL A 584 25.28 15.87 -15.08
CA VAL A 584 24.50 14.62 -15.09
C VAL A 584 23.01 14.86 -14.84
N SER A 585 22.64 15.45 -13.70
CA SER A 585 21.25 15.59 -13.27
C SER A 585 20.84 17.01 -12.88
N GLU A 586 21.50 18.01 -13.42
CA GLU A 586 21.22 19.43 -13.15
C GLU A 586 19.83 19.86 -13.65
N ASN A 587 19.31 19.20 -14.69
CA ASN A 587 18.01 19.50 -15.29
C ASN A 587 16.89 18.59 -14.77
N ILE A 588 17.14 17.82 -13.70
CA ILE A 588 16.16 16.93 -13.09
C ILE A 588 15.68 17.51 -11.74
N GLU A 589 14.38 17.66 -11.62
CA GLU A 589 13.70 17.96 -10.37
C GLU A 589 12.85 16.76 -9.95
N VAL A 590 12.90 16.39 -8.67
CA VAL A 590 12.10 15.29 -8.09
C VAL A 590 11.26 15.82 -6.94
N ARG A 591 9.96 15.55 -6.98
CA ARG A 591 8.99 15.87 -5.92
C ARG A 591 8.32 14.60 -5.39
N SER A 592 7.91 14.65 -4.13
CA SER A 592 7.12 13.60 -3.49
C SER A 592 5.94 14.27 -2.77
N ILE A 593 4.73 13.78 -3.00
CA ILE A 593 3.50 14.26 -2.35
C ILE A 593 3.00 13.18 -1.42
N VAL A 594 2.78 13.54 -0.16
CA VAL A 594 2.11 12.73 0.86
C VAL A 594 0.98 13.56 1.44
N GLY A 595 -0.24 13.07 1.35
CA GLY A 595 -1.44 13.82 1.76
C GLY A 595 -2.55 12.91 2.27
N ASN A 596 -3.79 13.40 2.21
CA ASN A 596 -4.97 12.67 2.67
C ASN A 596 -5.24 11.41 1.84
N PHE A 597 -4.97 11.49 0.54
CA PHE A 597 -5.08 10.37 -0.39
C PHE A 597 -3.68 9.87 -0.76
N LEU A 598 -3.58 8.58 -1.04
CA LEU A 598 -2.33 7.95 -1.44
C LEU A 598 -2.11 8.19 -2.93
N GLU A 599 -1.06 8.94 -3.28
CA GLU A 599 -0.67 9.17 -4.66
C GLU A 599 -0.24 7.85 -5.32
N HIS A 600 -1.02 7.39 -6.31
CA HIS A 600 -0.82 6.05 -6.88
C HIS A 600 -0.83 6.01 -8.40
N SER A 601 -1.43 6.97 -9.08
CA SER A 601 -1.48 7.02 -10.55
C SER A 601 -0.07 7.07 -11.17
N ARG A 602 0.04 6.56 -12.39
CA ARG A 602 1.25 6.65 -13.22
C ARG A 602 0.89 7.36 -14.50
N ILE A 603 1.52 8.51 -14.73
CA ILE A 603 1.27 9.40 -15.85
C ILE A 603 2.62 9.84 -16.41
N PHE A 604 2.79 9.79 -17.73
CA PHE A 604 4.03 10.09 -18.41
C PHE A 604 3.76 11.06 -19.57
N TYR A 605 4.45 12.18 -19.57
CA TYR A 605 4.35 13.23 -20.56
C TYR A 605 5.68 13.43 -21.27
N PHE A 606 5.63 13.53 -22.59
CA PHE A 606 6.76 13.83 -23.46
C PHE A 606 6.39 14.98 -24.39
N PHE A 607 7.23 15.99 -24.48
CA PHE A 607 6.93 17.21 -25.24
C PHE A 607 6.98 17.01 -26.76
N ASN A 608 7.87 16.14 -27.23
CA ASN A 608 7.97 15.70 -28.62
C ASN A 608 7.94 16.88 -29.66
N ASP A 609 8.78 17.90 -29.47
CA ASP A 609 8.88 19.06 -30.37
C ASP A 609 7.53 19.81 -30.59
N GLY A 610 6.62 19.76 -29.62
CA GLY A 610 5.29 20.38 -29.64
C GLY A 610 4.13 19.42 -29.98
N GLU A 611 4.42 18.21 -30.44
CA GLU A 611 3.45 17.13 -30.63
C GLU A 611 3.28 16.34 -29.31
N GLU A 612 2.70 16.98 -28.32
CA GLU A 612 2.63 16.46 -26.95
C GLU A 612 2.01 15.05 -26.87
N GLU A 613 2.72 14.15 -26.21
CA GLU A 613 2.26 12.78 -25.96
C GLU A 613 2.07 12.53 -24.47
N LEU A 614 0.93 11.96 -24.12
CA LEU A 614 0.58 11.58 -22.76
C LEU A 614 0.22 10.10 -22.71
N TYR A 615 0.79 9.43 -21.71
CA TYR A 615 0.54 8.02 -21.43
C TYR A 615 0.13 7.83 -19.99
N MET A 616 -0.71 6.85 -19.73
CA MET A 616 -1.00 6.35 -18.40
C MET A 616 -0.73 4.84 -18.33
N GLY A 617 -0.51 4.30 -17.15
CA GLY A 617 -0.23 2.87 -17.05
C GLY A 617 -0.21 2.32 -15.63
N SER A 618 0.09 1.02 -15.56
CA SER A 618 0.13 0.28 -14.30
C SER A 618 1.55 0.14 -13.73
N ALA A 619 2.59 0.43 -14.53
CA ALA A 619 3.99 0.21 -14.19
C ALA A 619 4.66 1.42 -13.55
N ASP A 620 5.40 1.17 -12.48
CA ASP A 620 6.48 2.05 -12.03
C ASP A 620 7.77 1.77 -12.81
N TRP A 621 8.71 2.70 -12.81
CA TRP A 621 10.04 2.46 -13.39
C TRP A 621 10.92 1.65 -12.45
N MET A 622 10.59 0.37 -12.36
CA MET A 622 11.27 -0.63 -11.53
C MET A 622 11.60 -1.87 -12.35
N PRO A 623 12.77 -2.53 -12.12
CA PRO A 623 13.14 -3.76 -12.86
C PRO A 623 12.05 -4.83 -12.82
N ARG A 624 11.45 -5.08 -11.64
CA ARG A 624 10.38 -6.07 -11.50
C ARG A 624 9.12 -5.75 -12.32
N ASN A 625 8.78 -4.44 -12.48
CA ASN A 625 7.61 -4.03 -13.26
C ASN A 625 7.87 -4.17 -14.76
N LEU A 626 9.08 -3.84 -15.18
CA LEU A 626 9.45 -3.82 -16.60
C LEU A 626 9.84 -5.21 -17.13
N ASP A 627 10.32 -6.13 -16.27
CA ASP A 627 10.92 -7.40 -16.70
C ASP A 627 10.22 -8.65 -16.15
N ARG A 628 9.44 -8.55 -15.05
CA ARG A 628 8.87 -9.71 -14.33
C ARG A 628 7.39 -9.58 -14.01
N ARG A 629 6.70 -8.66 -14.68
CA ARG A 629 5.26 -8.45 -14.53
C ARG A 629 4.61 -8.25 -15.88
N VAL A 630 3.33 -8.56 -15.95
CA VAL A 630 2.48 -8.07 -17.02
C VAL A 630 1.92 -6.72 -16.58
N GLU A 631 2.38 -5.68 -17.25
CA GLU A 631 1.98 -4.29 -17.05
C GLU A 631 1.55 -3.69 -18.39
N ILE A 632 0.72 -2.66 -18.35
CA ILE A 632 0.23 -1.99 -19.56
C ILE A 632 0.52 -0.50 -19.46
N LEU A 633 0.99 0.08 -20.56
CA LEU A 633 1.04 1.50 -20.83
C LEU A 633 0.11 1.79 -22.01
N PHE A 634 -0.73 2.80 -21.88
CA PHE A 634 -1.70 3.19 -22.90
C PHE A 634 -1.65 4.70 -23.13
N PRO A 635 -1.80 5.15 -24.40
CA PRO A 635 -1.83 6.57 -24.74
C PRO A 635 -3.17 7.20 -24.34
N VAL A 636 -3.16 8.50 -24.11
CA VAL A 636 -4.35 9.34 -24.09
C VAL A 636 -4.50 9.92 -25.49
N LEU A 637 -5.46 9.44 -26.27
CA LEU A 637 -5.60 9.80 -27.69
C LEU A 637 -6.39 11.09 -27.90
N ASP A 638 -7.46 11.27 -27.14
CA ASP A 638 -8.33 12.45 -27.21
C ASP A 638 -7.61 13.72 -26.70
N ASP A 639 -7.63 14.81 -27.50
CA ASP A 639 -6.91 16.02 -27.20
C ASP A 639 -7.46 16.80 -25.99
N GLU A 640 -8.76 16.72 -25.72
CA GLU A 640 -9.34 17.33 -24.51
C GLU A 640 -8.96 16.52 -23.26
N LEU A 641 -8.94 15.20 -23.37
CA LEU A 641 -8.45 14.36 -22.28
C LEU A 641 -6.96 14.53 -22.06
N LYS A 642 -6.13 14.75 -23.09
CA LYS A 642 -4.71 15.10 -22.93
C LYS A 642 -4.55 16.36 -22.07
N LYS A 643 -5.34 17.41 -22.33
CA LYS A 643 -5.31 18.64 -21.54
C LYS A 643 -5.67 18.40 -20.07
N ARG A 644 -6.69 17.58 -19.81
CA ARG A 644 -7.13 17.23 -18.46
C ARG A 644 -6.07 16.41 -17.72
N VAL A 645 -5.46 15.42 -18.36
CA VAL A 645 -4.40 14.61 -17.77
C VAL A 645 -3.12 15.44 -17.54
N LYS A 646 -2.79 16.34 -18.47
CA LYS A 646 -1.68 17.29 -18.28
C LYS A 646 -1.94 18.23 -17.11
N HIS A 647 -3.17 18.72 -16.95
CA HIS A 647 -3.58 19.54 -15.82
C HIS A 647 -3.34 18.86 -14.47
N ILE A 648 -3.57 17.53 -14.36
CA ILE A 648 -3.24 16.77 -13.15
C ILE A 648 -1.76 16.92 -12.81
N LEU A 649 -0.88 16.73 -13.78
CA LEU A 649 0.56 16.88 -13.57
C LEU A 649 0.95 18.32 -13.20
N ASP A 650 0.38 19.30 -13.88
CA ASP A 650 0.70 20.73 -13.66
C ASP A 650 0.26 21.17 -12.24
N VAL A 651 -0.91 20.75 -11.76
CA VAL A 651 -1.38 21.05 -10.39
C VAL A 651 -0.52 20.36 -9.34
N GLU A 652 -0.12 19.11 -9.54
CA GLU A 652 0.78 18.41 -8.62
C GLU A 652 2.18 19.03 -8.59
N LEU A 653 2.70 19.49 -9.73
CA LEU A 653 3.96 20.24 -9.79
C LEU A 653 3.87 21.62 -9.12
N ALA A 654 2.67 22.18 -9.02
CA ALA A 654 2.42 23.44 -8.33
C ALA A 654 2.14 23.27 -6.82
N ASP A 655 2.03 22.04 -6.31
CA ASP A 655 1.78 21.80 -4.89
C ASP A 655 2.87 22.40 -4.01
N THR A 656 2.46 23.21 -3.03
CA THR A 656 3.35 23.90 -2.08
C THR A 656 3.08 23.49 -0.63
N LEU A 657 1.98 22.80 -0.34
CA LEU A 657 1.58 22.43 1.01
C LEU A 657 2.02 21.02 1.38
N LYS A 658 1.94 20.08 0.45
CA LYS A 658 2.20 18.65 0.68
C LYS A 658 3.44 18.14 -0.03
N ALA A 659 3.93 18.86 -1.05
CA ALA A 659 5.10 18.45 -1.79
C ALA A 659 6.40 18.62 -0.99
N HIS A 660 7.28 17.64 -1.13
CA HIS A 660 8.67 17.65 -0.69
C HIS A 660 9.57 17.56 -1.92
N VAL A 661 10.60 18.38 -1.97
CA VAL A 661 11.59 18.39 -3.06
C VAL A 661 12.82 17.62 -2.63
N LEU A 662 13.34 16.77 -3.52
CA LEU A 662 14.62 16.09 -3.33
C LEU A 662 15.77 17.05 -3.62
N HIS A 663 16.73 17.13 -2.71
CA HIS A 663 17.94 17.92 -2.83
C HIS A 663 19.18 17.07 -3.19
N ALA A 664 20.25 17.73 -3.62
CA ALA A 664 21.49 17.05 -4.06
C ALA A 664 22.16 16.21 -2.94
N ASP A 665 21.94 16.55 -1.67
CA ASP A 665 22.38 15.77 -0.51
C ASP A 665 21.54 14.50 -0.27
N GLY A 666 20.50 14.28 -1.10
CA GLY A 666 19.59 13.15 -0.98
C GLY A 666 18.48 13.30 0.06
N ASN A 667 18.35 14.47 0.68
CA ASN A 667 17.27 14.77 1.62
C ASN A 667 16.05 15.36 0.91
N TYR A 668 14.87 15.14 1.53
CA TYR A 668 13.62 15.72 1.07
C TYR A 668 13.21 16.83 2.03
N GLU A 669 12.94 18.02 1.47
CA GLU A 669 12.46 19.18 2.23
C GLU A 669 11.11 19.65 1.70
N LYS A 670 10.23 20.13 2.59
CA LYS A 670 8.98 20.79 2.17
C LYS A 670 9.30 21.96 1.25
N VAL A 671 8.44 22.19 0.26
CA VAL A 671 8.58 23.31 -0.66
C VAL A 671 8.66 24.62 0.10
N ASP A 672 9.67 25.44 -0.20
CA ASP A 672 9.76 26.81 0.32
C ASP A 672 8.60 27.65 -0.21
N ARG A 673 7.73 28.09 0.68
CA ARG A 673 6.50 28.81 0.35
C ARG A 673 6.64 30.33 0.30
N ARG A 674 7.82 30.87 0.58
CA ARG A 674 8.03 32.34 0.56
C ARG A 674 7.71 32.88 -0.81
N GLY A 675 6.72 33.78 -0.89
CA GLY A 675 6.26 34.40 -2.16
C GLY A 675 5.44 33.46 -3.07
N LYS A 676 5.03 32.28 -2.61
CA LYS A 676 4.19 31.34 -3.36
C LYS A 676 2.80 31.23 -2.72
N ALA A 677 1.77 31.00 -3.55
CA ALA A 677 0.44 30.67 -3.06
C ALA A 677 0.44 29.33 -2.33
N ALA A 678 -0.37 29.24 -1.27
CA ALA A 678 -0.60 27.97 -0.60
C ALA A 678 -1.53 27.11 -1.47
N LEU A 679 -1.02 25.99 -2.00
CA LEU A 679 -1.74 25.08 -2.88
C LEU A 679 -1.51 23.64 -2.43
N SER A 680 -2.61 22.92 -2.17
CA SER A 680 -2.66 21.48 -2.01
C SER A 680 -3.31 20.91 -3.26
N SER A 681 -2.61 20.08 -4.00
CA SER A 681 -3.11 19.49 -5.23
C SER A 681 -4.38 18.68 -5.01
N GLN A 682 -4.43 17.89 -3.92
CA GLN A 682 -5.60 17.08 -3.58
C GLN A 682 -6.84 17.94 -3.27
N ASP A 683 -6.67 19.07 -2.57
CA ASP A 683 -7.79 19.98 -2.28
C ASP A 683 -8.30 20.69 -3.54
N VAL A 684 -7.39 21.02 -4.46
CA VAL A 684 -7.75 21.57 -5.78
C VAL A 684 -8.62 20.59 -6.54
N PHE A 685 -8.20 19.33 -6.64
CA PHE A 685 -8.98 18.30 -7.37
C PHE A 685 -10.30 17.98 -6.71
N CYS A 686 -10.38 17.98 -5.37
CA CYS A 686 -11.66 17.85 -4.66
C CYS A 686 -12.62 18.99 -5.06
N LYS A 687 -12.13 20.21 -5.07
CA LYS A 687 -12.92 21.39 -5.42
C LYS A 687 -13.37 21.35 -6.88
N GLU A 688 -12.46 21.08 -7.79
CA GLU A 688 -12.76 20.97 -9.23
C GLU A 688 -13.82 19.88 -9.51
N ALA A 689 -13.72 18.72 -8.85
CA ALA A 689 -14.71 17.66 -9.00
C ALA A 689 -16.09 18.08 -8.47
N MET A 690 -16.15 18.81 -7.34
CA MET A 690 -17.41 19.34 -6.82
C MET A 690 -18.04 20.42 -7.74
N GLU A 691 -17.20 21.25 -8.36
CA GLU A 691 -17.65 22.32 -9.26
C GLU A 691 -18.11 21.77 -10.62
N ALA A 692 -17.53 20.66 -11.09
CA ALA A 692 -17.84 20.01 -12.35
C ALA A 692 -19.23 19.34 -12.35
N VAL A 693 -19.78 18.99 -11.19
CA VAL A 693 -21.11 18.40 -11.10
C VAL A 693 -22.16 19.50 -11.28
N PRO A 694 -23.07 19.41 -12.27
CA PRO A 694 -24.16 20.36 -12.44
C PRO A 694 -24.98 20.45 -11.15
N LYS A 695 -25.10 21.66 -10.61
CA LYS A 695 -26.01 21.90 -9.48
C LYS A 695 -27.42 21.55 -9.95
N PRO A 696 -28.19 20.77 -9.16
CA PRO A 696 -29.57 20.50 -9.55
C PRO A 696 -30.27 21.84 -9.76
N SER A 697 -30.75 22.06 -11.00
CA SER A 697 -31.66 23.16 -11.26
C SER A 697 -32.79 23.04 -10.23
N HIS A 698 -33.18 24.14 -9.58
CA HIS A 698 -34.23 24.20 -8.57
C HIS A 698 -35.58 23.81 -9.14
N GLY A 699 -35.72 22.55 -9.57
CA GLY A 699 -36.94 21.92 -9.97
C GLY A 699 -37.09 20.62 -9.20
N TYR A 700 -38.18 20.50 -8.48
CA TYR A 700 -38.58 19.27 -7.81
C TYR A 700 -38.56 18.12 -8.84
N GLN A 701 -37.51 17.32 -8.86
CA GLN A 701 -37.55 16.04 -9.60
C GLN A 701 -38.31 15.08 -8.69
N GLY A 702 -39.56 14.82 -9.06
CA GLY A 702 -40.39 13.81 -8.41
C GLY A 702 -39.62 12.48 -8.42
N ARG A 703 -39.51 11.86 -7.25
CA ARG A 703 -38.96 10.51 -7.15
C ARG A 703 -39.79 9.57 -8.00
N VAL A 704 -39.19 9.05 -9.05
CA VAL A 704 -39.84 7.97 -9.85
C VAL A 704 -39.62 6.67 -9.02
N PHE A 705 -40.72 6.17 -8.46
CA PHE A 705 -40.73 4.85 -7.85
C PHE A 705 -41.04 3.84 -8.99
N ILE A 706 -40.07 2.98 -9.29
CA ILE A 706 -40.31 1.82 -10.11
C ILE A 706 -40.79 0.72 -9.16
N PRO A 707 -42.04 0.24 -9.27
CA PRO A 707 -42.51 -0.88 -8.47
C PRO A 707 -41.65 -2.10 -8.76
N ALA A 708 -41.15 -2.77 -7.71
CA ALA A 708 -40.54 -4.09 -7.86
C ALA A 708 -41.65 -5.04 -8.36
N GLU A 709 -41.40 -5.79 -9.45
CA GLU A 709 -42.27 -6.86 -9.83
C GLU A 709 -42.36 -7.89 -8.70
N PRO A 710 -43.57 -8.41 -8.39
CA PRO A 710 -43.69 -9.46 -7.40
C PRO A 710 -42.89 -10.66 -7.86
N VAL A 711 -42.04 -11.17 -7.00
CA VAL A 711 -41.36 -12.46 -7.20
C VAL A 711 -42.44 -13.52 -7.11
N GLU A 712 -42.80 -14.19 -8.27
CA GLU A 712 -43.59 -15.39 -8.28
C GLU A 712 -42.86 -16.60 -7.71
#